data_b778d91fbe031ca3a9fcfc2a9e3a32c1
#
_entry.id   b778d91fbe031ca3a9fcfc2a9e3a32c1
#
_cell.length_a   1.000
_cell.length_b   1.000
_cell.length_c   1.000
_cell.angle_alpha   90.00
_cell.angle_beta   90.00
_cell.angle_gamma   90.00
#
_symmetry.space_group_name_H-M   'P 1'
#
loop_
_entity.id
_entity.type
_entity.pdbx_description
1 polymer ?
#
loop_
_entity_poly.entity_id
_entity_poly.type
_entity_poly.pdbx_seq_one_letter_code
_entity_poly.pdbx_strand_id
1 'polypeptide(L)'
;MGAAAEPGAGSTAAEWPKVVAAFANPPAEFRLIQYGTHDGAALPMARMAEAGIGGVMLFMQSHGYLRSDDAWRNLEANIRAARTAGLQVWVGDDTGYPSGMAGGLVVEEHPEAESRCLVAVCREGTGPGPAHLDLPATAERFVHACIYPLVDGRPAFDRGRPATVSGQRIESEGLEGPWRLCGFALQLNREGTQASMTISGFGHNGRYPNLLDATAMATFTGLTHEAYARRLGSLADTIDVFYTNEPNLMTSWFLPGARPGGVVFVPWHEDLPRRFQAEHGYDLLPVLPALFGGDDAVSRLARRHFYETVGTLLAENFPRRITEWGKGQGVRSAGHPLLEESMVHHVAGYGDFFRFVSELDIPACDLPMPDRGQAWNFWMPRFLSSVAQARGRATVAALLDPIINRPVAQLVPPPADVRRFTGMAALCGVNQFATYILWHQYDPAVYRGVNEYVGRLSAVLRGATSAATVAVYYPIESFQAAFVPSASTLQGEAWERVAERGSRQDTMAQALLTHGIDFTWLHGDWIRDGRVEQGHLVAAGGRYSVIVMPEVDVLPLPVARKLAEFEAGGGRILWMATLPTMGDFPDENAAVREMFAGRSVVAPGDVIPALGKVAPPGFAVAVDDLQPGVFMAKFVRDGRRITFLVNDGLEPARATVRTTAGEGLTADVFDPLAGTVTPVQVPGILSVEPCSSLLIVER
;
A
#
# COMPACT_ATOMS: atom_id res chain seq x y z
N MET A 1 13.62 13.50 -15.79
CA MET A 1 13.68 12.95 -17.15
C MET A 1 14.75 11.87 -17.14
N GLY A 2 14.35 10.61 -17.00
CA GLY A 2 15.19 9.43 -17.15
C GLY A 2 14.40 8.47 -18.04
N ALA A 3 14.91 8.23 -19.24
CA ALA A 3 14.31 7.33 -20.20
C ALA A 3 14.12 5.95 -19.56
N ALA A 4 12.91 5.43 -19.63
CA ALA A 4 12.62 4.04 -19.29
C ALA A 4 13.47 3.15 -20.22
N ALA A 5 14.34 2.35 -19.62
CA ALA A 5 15.09 1.31 -20.32
C ALA A 5 14.07 0.33 -20.91
N GLU A 6 14.21 0.03 -22.20
CA GLU A 6 13.49 -1.07 -22.83
C GLU A 6 13.76 -2.35 -22.07
N PRO A 7 12.77 -3.27 -21.91
CA PRO A 7 13.04 -4.55 -21.30
C PRO A 7 14.03 -5.31 -22.19
N GLY A 8 15.25 -5.47 -21.69
CA GLY A 8 16.39 -6.01 -22.39
C GLY A 8 16.16 -7.42 -22.93
N ALA A 9 16.05 -7.51 -24.25
CA ALA A 9 16.23 -8.76 -24.98
C ALA A 9 17.74 -9.09 -24.99
N GLY A 10 18.20 -9.80 -23.95
CA GLY A 10 19.59 -10.23 -23.94
C GLY A 10 20.04 -10.78 -22.60
N SER A 11 19.82 -12.06 -22.36
CA SER A 11 20.40 -12.97 -21.36
C SER A 11 19.38 -13.97 -20.76
N THR A 12 18.49 -14.52 -21.57
CA THR A 12 17.36 -15.31 -21.06
C THR A 12 17.64 -16.80 -20.83
N ALA A 13 18.65 -17.37 -21.50
CA ALA A 13 18.92 -18.80 -21.39
C ALA A 13 19.80 -19.20 -20.19
N ALA A 14 20.64 -18.28 -19.68
CA ALA A 14 21.62 -18.57 -18.62
C ALA A 14 21.03 -18.50 -17.19
N GLU A 15 19.94 -17.78 -16.98
CA GLU A 15 19.37 -17.58 -15.64
C GLU A 15 18.41 -18.71 -15.21
N TRP A 16 17.67 -19.31 -16.14
CA TRP A 16 16.69 -20.33 -15.79
C TRP A 16 17.25 -21.58 -15.09
N PRO A 17 18.42 -22.13 -15.46
CA PRO A 17 19.03 -23.22 -14.68
C PRO A 17 19.30 -22.86 -13.20
N LYS A 18 19.58 -21.59 -12.89
CA LYS A 18 19.73 -21.13 -11.50
C LYS A 18 18.38 -21.15 -10.77
N VAL A 19 17.30 -20.79 -11.44
CA VAL A 19 15.93 -20.89 -10.88
C VAL A 19 15.59 -22.33 -10.52
N VAL A 20 15.87 -23.29 -11.43
CA VAL A 20 15.63 -24.72 -11.18
C VAL A 20 16.49 -25.22 -10.01
N ALA A 21 17.77 -24.83 -9.95
CA ALA A 21 18.65 -25.20 -8.84
C ALA A 21 18.17 -24.58 -7.50
N ALA A 22 17.76 -23.32 -7.52
CA ALA A 22 17.20 -22.65 -6.35
C ALA A 22 15.84 -23.24 -5.92
N PHE A 23 15.04 -23.71 -6.86
CA PHE A 23 13.81 -24.43 -6.54
C PHE A 23 14.10 -25.76 -5.85
N ALA A 24 15.05 -26.55 -6.34
CA ALA A 24 15.41 -27.83 -5.75
C ALA A 24 15.96 -27.67 -4.31
N ASN A 25 16.76 -26.67 -4.08
CA ASN A 25 17.33 -26.35 -2.75
C ASN A 25 17.35 -24.84 -2.57
N PRO A 26 16.26 -24.25 -2.04
CA PRO A 26 16.13 -22.80 -1.93
C PRO A 26 17.23 -22.20 -1.04
N PRO A 27 18.05 -21.27 -1.54
CA PRO A 27 18.93 -20.46 -0.71
C PRO A 27 18.19 -19.67 0.37
N ALA A 28 18.89 -19.24 1.40
CA ALA A 28 18.34 -18.48 2.53
C ALA A 28 17.56 -17.25 2.07
N GLU A 29 18.00 -16.56 1.03
CA GLU A 29 17.37 -15.35 0.49
C GLU A 29 15.95 -15.53 -0.02
N PHE A 30 15.50 -16.76 -0.29
CA PHE A 30 14.14 -17.06 -0.74
C PHE A 30 13.22 -17.60 0.36
N ARG A 31 13.77 -17.94 1.53
CA ARG A 31 13.03 -18.53 2.65
C ARG A 31 12.44 -17.45 3.55
N LEU A 32 11.66 -17.86 4.55
CA LEU A 32 11.02 -16.96 5.52
C LEU A 32 12.04 -16.13 6.28
N ILE A 33 11.69 -14.85 6.48
CA ILE A 33 12.37 -13.94 7.41
C ILE A 33 11.63 -14.00 8.74
N GLN A 34 12.31 -14.39 9.79
CA GLN A 34 11.72 -14.50 11.12
C GLN A 34 11.83 -13.18 11.88
N TYR A 35 10.70 -12.65 12.33
CA TYR A 35 10.68 -11.53 13.25
C TYR A 35 11.38 -11.91 14.55
N GLY A 36 12.29 -11.05 14.99
CA GLY A 36 13.04 -11.24 16.23
C GLY A 36 13.08 -9.96 17.04
N THR A 37 12.56 -10.04 18.26
CA THR A 37 12.65 -8.94 19.24
C THR A 37 13.83 -9.20 20.17
N HIS A 38 14.62 -8.16 20.45
CA HIS A 38 15.80 -8.33 21.29
C HIS A 38 15.98 -7.21 22.29
N ASP A 39 15.53 -7.38 23.48
CA ASP A 39 15.92 -6.54 24.60
C ASP A 39 17.07 -7.22 25.42
N GLY A 40 18.13 -7.63 24.74
CA GLY A 40 19.36 -8.05 25.37
C GLY A 40 19.70 -9.55 25.34
N ALA A 41 18.86 -10.43 24.77
CA ALA A 41 19.16 -11.84 24.64
C ALA A 41 19.77 -12.19 23.27
N ALA A 42 20.77 -13.07 23.26
CA ALA A 42 21.29 -13.65 22.02
C ALA A 42 20.24 -14.55 21.39
N LEU A 43 19.89 -14.32 20.13
CA LEU A 43 19.02 -15.20 19.36
C LEU A 43 19.76 -16.47 18.96
N PRO A 44 19.06 -17.61 18.92
CA PRO A 44 19.65 -18.90 18.54
C PRO A 44 19.80 -19.04 17.02
N MET A 45 20.60 -18.19 16.38
CA MET A 45 20.71 -18.06 14.91
C MET A 45 21.07 -19.40 14.23
N ALA A 46 21.96 -20.20 14.84
CA ALA A 46 22.29 -21.52 14.29
C ALA A 46 21.06 -22.46 14.26
N ARG A 47 20.24 -22.48 15.33
CA ARG A 47 19.01 -23.27 15.37
C ARG A 47 17.95 -22.75 14.40
N MET A 48 17.92 -21.44 14.19
CA MET A 48 17.03 -20.84 13.19
C MET A 48 17.42 -21.30 11.76
N ALA A 49 18.71 -21.28 11.44
CA ALA A 49 19.22 -21.80 10.17
C ALA A 49 18.95 -23.31 10.02
N GLU A 50 19.14 -24.09 11.09
CA GLU A 50 18.78 -25.53 11.12
C GLU A 50 17.31 -25.78 10.89
N ALA A 51 16.42 -24.92 11.38
CA ALA A 51 14.98 -24.96 11.11
C ALA A 51 14.61 -24.44 9.70
N GLY A 52 15.59 -24.12 8.86
CA GLY A 52 15.39 -23.69 7.49
C GLY A 52 15.02 -22.21 7.33
N ILE A 53 15.03 -21.42 8.39
CA ILE A 53 14.76 -19.97 8.34
C ILE A 53 15.79 -19.30 7.44
N GLY A 54 15.34 -18.34 6.61
CA GLY A 54 16.19 -17.66 5.63
C GLY A 54 16.84 -16.37 6.14
N GLY A 55 16.22 -15.75 7.12
CA GLY A 55 16.74 -14.50 7.67
C GLY A 55 16.04 -14.11 8.97
N VAL A 56 16.53 -13.03 9.55
CA VAL A 56 15.94 -12.43 10.75
C VAL A 56 15.60 -10.97 10.49
N MET A 57 14.48 -10.52 11.02
CA MET A 57 14.10 -9.12 11.08
C MET A 57 14.25 -8.65 12.53
N LEU A 58 15.28 -7.84 12.76
CA LEU A 58 15.71 -7.42 14.08
C LEU A 58 15.03 -6.09 14.45
N PHE A 59 14.05 -6.12 15.35
CA PHE A 59 13.49 -4.91 15.95
C PHE A 59 14.03 -4.72 17.36
N MET A 60 14.44 -3.49 17.66
CA MET A 60 14.85 -3.08 19.00
C MET A 60 13.63 -2.43 19.68
N GLN A 61 13.10 -3.07 20.72
CA GLN A 61 11.88 -2.60 21.40
C GLN A 61 12.13 -1.69 22.60
N SER A 62 13.36 -1.60 23.08
CA SER A 62 13.67 -0.73 24.20
C SER A 62 13.79 0.73 23.76
N HIS A 63 13.03 1.59 24.42
CA HIS A 63 12.99 3.04 24.17
C HIS A 63 14.36 3.74 24.13
N GLY A 64 15.34 3.30 24.82
CA GLY A 64 16.65 3.94 24.88
C GLY A 64 17.73 3.29 24.03
N TYR A 65 17.41 2.34 23.13
CA TYR A 65 18.45 1.55 22.46
C TYR A 65 19.45 2.38 21.66
N LEU A 66 19.02 3.44 21.01
CA LEU A 66 19.92 4.33 20.25
C LEU A 66 20.96 5.04 21.12
N ARG A 67 20.68 5.17 22.42
CA ARG A 67 21.58 5.77 23.43
C ARG A 67 22.30 4.76 24.32
N SER A 68 21.96 3.46 24.18
CA SER A 68 22.47 2.37 25.02
C SER A 68 23.58 1.60 24.32
N ASP A 69 24.81 1.70 24.83
CA ASP A 69 25.93 0.90 24.29
C ASP A 69 25.74 -0.61 24.49
N ASP A 70 25.00 -1.03 25.53
CA ASP A 70 24.67 -2.44 25.74
C ASP A 70 23.70 -2.95 24.68
N ALA A 71 22.65 -2.17 24.36
CA ALA A 71 21.69 -2.51 23.31
C ALA A 71 22.41 -2.61 21.95
N TRP A 72 23.29 -1.66 21.63
CA TRP A 72 24.12 -1.72 20.43
C TRP A 72 25.01 -2.97 20.38
N ARG A 73 25.72 -3.30 21.47
CA ARG A 73 26.54 -4.50 21.52
C ARG A 73 25.74 -5.78 21.27
N ASN A 74 24.53 -5.87 21.85
CA ASN A 74 23.65 -6.99 21.64
C ASN A 74 23.18 -7.09 20.18
N LEU A 75 22.76 -5.97 19.59
CA LEU A 75 22.36 -5.91 18.18
C LEU A 75 23.50 -6.34 17.26
N GLU A 76 24.70 -5.77 17.44
CA GLU A 76 25.89 -6.15 16.68
C GLU A 76 26.25 -7.63 16.81
N ALA A 77 26.11 -8.19 18.02
CA ALA A 77 26.34 -9.61 18.25
C ALA A 77 25.33 -10.48 17.50
N ASN A 78 24.04 -10.08 17.50
CA ASN A 78 22.98 -10.77 16.77
C ASN A 78 23.17 -10.68 15.25
N ILE A 79 23.55 -9.50 14.72
CA ILE A 79 23.89 -9.33 13.30
C ILE A 79 25.05 -10.27 12.90
N ARG A 80 26.14 -10.26 13.66
CA ARG A 80 27.31 -11.15 13.40
C ARG A 80 26.89 -12.64 13.46
N ALA A 81 26.12 -13.02 14.45
CA ALA A 81 25.63 -14.41 14.59
C ALA A 81 24.73 -14.81 13.41
N ALA A 82 23.84 -13.93 12.95
CA ALA A 82 23.00 -14.18 11.79
C ALA A 82 23.83 -14.37 10.51
N ARG A 83 24.80 -13.47 10.26
CA ARG A 83 25.71 -13.59 9.11
C ARG A 83 26.55 -14.87 9.17
N THR A 84 27.07 -15.23 10.35
CA THR A 84 27.81 -16.49 10.55
C THR A 84 26.93 -17.71 10.26
N ALA A 85 25.64 -17.66 10.58
CA ALA A 85 24.68 -18.71 10.29
C ALA A 85 24.16 -18.71 8.84
N GLY A 86 24.61 -17.76 7.99
CA GLY A 86 24.17 -17.63 6.60
C GLY A 86 22.77 -17.06 6.44
N LEU A 87 22.26 -16.35 7.45
CA LEU A 87 20.93 -15.73 7.43
C LEU A 87 20.99 -14.32 6.85
N GLN A 88 19.92 -13.90 6.15
CA GLN A 88 19.68 -12.50 5.83
C GLN A 88 19.47 -11.69 7.11
N VAL A 89 19.85 -10.43 7.08
CA VAL A 89 19.64 -9.48 8.18
C VAL A 89 18.78 -8.33 7.70
N TRP A 90 17.57 -8.29 8.17
CA TRP A 90 16.67 -7.15 8.07
C TRP A 90 16.65 -6.43 9.42
N VAL A 91 16.58 -5.11 9.41
CA VAL A 91 16.57 -4.30 10.64
C VAL A 91 15.39 -3.36 10.58
N GLY A 92 14.56 -3.41 11.61
CA GLY A 92 13.53 -2.39 11.80
C GLY A 92 14.16 -1.03 12.08
N ASP A 93 13.66 -0.02 11.43
CA ASP A 93 14.23 1.33 11.48
C ASP A 93 13.81 2.13 12.75
N ASP A 94 12.92 1.56 13.57
CA ASP A 94 12.43 2.19 14.81
C ASP A 94 12.19 1.13 15.91
N THR A 95 11.75 1.57 17.08
CA THR A 95 11.37 0.74 18.22
C THR A 95 9.94 0.19 18.06
N GLY A 96 9.74 -0.76 17.12
CA GLY A 96 8.40 -1.28 16.81
C GLY A 96 7.67 -0.42 15.80
N TYR A 97 6.47 0.05 16.12
CA TYR A 97 5.61 0.84 15.24
C TYR A 97 4.86 1.95 16.01
N PRO A 98 4.45 3.04 15.30
CA PRO A 98 4.76 3.39 13.91
C PRO A 98 6.19 3.93 13.76
N SER A 99 6.85 3.62 12.64
CA SER A 99 8.18 4.15 12.31
C SER A 99 8.16 5.65 12.07
N GLY A 100 9.29 6.31 12.35
CA GLY A 100 9.49 7.75 12.19
C GLY A 100 9.85 8.50 13.47
N MET A 101 9.75 7.85 14.63
CA MET A 101 9.95 8.46 15.95
C MET A 101 11.40 8.39 16.44
N ALA A 102 12.17 7.39 15.99
CA ALA A 102 13.44 7.00 16.63
C ALA A 102 13.26 6.70 18.15
N GLY A 103 12.20 5.92 18.49
CA GLY A 103 11.83 5.66 19.87
C GLY A 103 11.37 6.90 20.65
N GLY A 104 10.88 7.94 19.98
CA GLY A 104 10.44 9.21 20.56
C GLY A 104 11.52 10.29 20.57
N LEU A 105 12.76 9.98 20.19
CA LEU A 105 13.90 10.91 20.26
C LEU A 105 13.76 12.08 19.30
N VAL A 106 13.14 11.91 18.14
CA VAL A 106 12.94 13.00 17.17
C VAL A 106 12.22 14.18 17.84
N VAL A 107 11.13 13.91 18.53
CA VAL A 107 10.33 14.96 19.19
C VAL A 107 10.91 15.38 20.53
N GLU A 108 11.73 14.54 21.16
CA GLU A 108 12.45 14.89 22.37
C GLU A 108 13.54 15.94 22.09
N GLU A 109 14.31 15.76 21.00
CA GLU A 109 15.36 16.68 20.56
C GLU A 109 14.81 17.92 19.84
N HIS A 110 13.68 17.73 19.11
CA HIS A 110 13.00 18.76 18.31
C HIS A 110 11.49 18.81 18.62
N PRO A 111 11.07 19.42 19.75
CA PRO A 111 9.67 19.49 20.14
C PRO A 111 8.75 20.17 19.10
N GLU A 112 9.30 21.07 18.29
CA GLU A 112 8.60 21.74 17.19
C GLU A 112 8.21 20.78 16.07
N ALA A 113 8.95 19.68 15.90
CA ALA A 113 8.69 18.65 14.89
C ALA A 113 7.49 17.76 15.23
N GLU A 114 6.90 17.88 16.43
CA GLU A 114 5.76 17.05 16.80
C GLU A 114 4.56 17.30 15.89
N SER A 115 3.90 16.23 15.51
CA SER A 115 2.77 16.24 14.59
C SER A 115 1.64 17.13 15.08
N ARG A 116 1.22 18.05 14.24
CA ARG A 116 0.06 18.91 14.42
C ARG A 116 -0.95 18.65 13.32
N CYS A 117 -2.20 18.85 13.67
CA CYS A 117 -3.30 18.75 12.74
C CYS A 117 -4.05 20.08 12.66
N LEU A 118 -4.63 20.35 11.49
CA LEU A 118 -5.49 21.51 11.29
C LEU A 118 -6.91 21.15 11.74
N VAL A 119 -7.47 21.96 12.63
CA VAL A 119 -8.85 21.88 13.09
C VAL A 119 -9.65 23.07 12.60
N ALA A 120 -10.95 22.89 12.41
CA ALA A 120 -11.87 23.91 11.97
C ALA A 120 -12.98 24.13 13.02
N VAL A 121 -13.34 25.37 13.22
CA VAL A 121 -14.58 25.78 13.87
C VAL A 121 -15.35 26.68 12.93
N CYS A 122 -16.65 26.43 12.76
CA CYS A 122 -17.49 27.24 11.89
C CYS A 122 -18.82 27.57 12.58
N ARG A 123 -19.38 28.75 12.27
CA ARG A 123 -20.68 29.22 12.71
C ARG A 123 -21.42 29.85 11.54
N GLU A 124 -22.68 29.51 11.38
CA GLU A 124 -23.56 30.14 10.38
C GLU A 124 -24.42 31.23 11.04
N GLY A 125 -24.79 32.20 10.23
CA GLY A 125 -25.70 33.26 10.58
C GLY A 125 -26.32 33.95 9.36
N THR A 126 -27.15 34.95 9.61
CA THR A 126 -27.85 35.69 8.55
C THR A 126 -27.91 37.17 8.90
N GLY A 127 -27.66 38.02 7.92
CA GLY A 127 -27.75 39.45 8.03
C GLY A 127 -26.54 40.13 8.70
N PRO A 128 -26.48 41.46 8.63
CA PRO A 128 -25.43 42.26 9.28
C PRO A 128 -25.51 42.20 10.80
N GLY A 129 -24.42 42.50 11.45
CA GLY A 129 -24.25 42.56 12.91
C GLY A 129 -23.05 41.74 13.37
N PRO A 130 -22.67 41.82 14.64
CA PRO A 130 -21.46 41.20 15.15
C PRO A 130 -21.59 39.67 15.13
N ALA A 131 -20.66 39.04 14.41
CA ALA A 131 -20.47 37.60 14.35
C ALA A 131 -19.19 37.21 15.07
N HIS A 132 -19.24 36.18 15.90
CA HIS A 132 -18.05 35.69 16.60
C HIS A 132 -18.10 34.16 16.79
N LEU A 133 -16.93 33.56 16.95
CA LEU A 133 -16.73 32.20 17.42
C LEU A 133 -15.40 32.11 18.16
N ASP A 134 -15.22 31.04 18.93
CA ASP A 134 -14.00 30.80 19.66
C ASP A 134 -13.31 29.55 19.13
N LEU A 135 -11.97 29.61 18.97
CA LEU A 135 -11.14 28.46 18.64
C LEU A 135 -11.17 27.46 19.82
N PRO A 136 -10.92 26.17 19.57
CA PRO A 136 -10.82 25.17 20.64
C PRO A 136 -9.74 25.57 21.65
N ALA A 137 -9.95 25.27 22.94
CA ALA A 137 -8.96 25.53 23.99
C ALA A 137 -7.62 24.81 23.75
N THR A 138 -7.63 23.75 22.95
CA THR A 138 -6.45 22.98 22.51
C THR A 138 -5.71 23.60 21.33
N ALA A 139 -6.23 24.69 20.75
CA ALA A 139 -5.57 25.38 19.65
C ALA A 139 -4.28 26.06 20.13
N GLU A 140 -3.16 25.71 19.51
CA GLU A 140 -1.85 26.28 19.82
C GLU A 140 -1.48 27.43 18.90
N ARG A 141 -1.90 27.38 17.64
CA ARG A 141 -1.53 28.37 16.65
C ARG A 141 -2.65 28.62 15.65
N PHE A 142 -2.97 29.87 15.46
CA PHE A 142 -3.91 30.33 14.43
C PHE A 142 -3.32 30.14 13.03
N VAL A 143 -4.19 29.74 12.08
CA VAL A 143 -3.83 29.59 10.68
C VAL A 143 -4.60 30.55 9.79
N HIS A 144 -5.93 30.55 9.86
CA HIS A 144 -6.78 31.37 9.00
C HIS A 144 -8.15 31.60 9.62
N ALA A 145 -8.76 32.75 9.35
CA ALA A 145 -10.18 33.01 9.67
C ALA A 145 -10.82 33.87 8.58
N CYS A 146 -12.02 33.48 8.19
CA CYS A 146 -12.74 34.15 7.12
C CYS A 146 -14.27 34.00 7.29
N ILE A 147 -15.02 35.02 6.91
CA ILE A 147 -16.47 34.96 6.77
C ILE A 147 -16.85 34.89 5.29
N TYR A 148 -17.65 33.88 4.94
CA TYR A 148 -18.05 33.60 3.58
C TYR A 148 -19.56 33.83 3.39
N PRO A 149 -20.02 34.54 2.35
CA PRO A 149 -21.42 34.53 2.00
C PRO A 149 -21.82 33.12 1.55
N LEU A 150 -23.03 32.70 1.93
CA LEU A 150 -23.59 31.45 1.48
C LEU A 150 -24.48 31.69 0.23
N VAL A 151 -24.21 30.95 -0.83
CA VAL A 151 -25.03 30.90 -2.05
C VAL A 151 -25.57 29.49 -2.16
N ASP A 152 -26.89 29.32 -2.15
CA ASP A 152 -27.54 28.03 -2.13
C ASP A 152 -27.02 27.12 -0.98
N GLY A 153 -26.76 27.71 0.20
CA GLY A 153 -26.25 27.03 1.39
C GLY A 153 -24.74 26.67 1.34
N ARG A 154 -24.00 27.13 0.33
CA ARG A 154 -22.57 26.82 0.12
C ARG A 154 -21.70 28.06 0.25
N PRO A 155 -20.52 27.98 0.87
CA PRO A 155 -19.59 29.10 0.93
C PRO A 155 -19.11 29.53 -0.46
N ALA A 156 -19.24 30.82 -0.77
CA ALA A 156 -18.63 31.42 -1.96
C ALA A 156 -17.18 31.78 -1.62
N PHE A 157 -16.24 30.88 -1.88
CA PHE A 157 -14.86 30.98 -1.44
C PHE A 157 -14.14 32.19 -2.03
N ASP A 158 -14.47 32.60 -3.24
CA ASP A 158 -13.95 33.77 -3.95
C ASP A 158 -14.43 35.13 -3.36
N ARG A 159 -15.47 35.10 -2.52
CA ARG A 159 -16.06 36.28 -1.88
C ARG A 159 -15.87 36.31 -0.38
N GLY A 160 -14.98 35.45 0.16
CA GLY A 160 -14.63 35.43 1.56
C GLY A 160 -13.97 36.75 2.01
N ARG A 161 -14.28 37.20 3.22
CA ARG A 161 -13.63 38.35 3.86
C ARG A 161 -12.88 37.89 5.10
N PRO A 162 -11.60 38.30 5.27
CA PRO A 162 -10.84 38.00 6.50
C PRO A 162 -11.59 38.43 7.77
N ALA A 163 -11.53 37.60 8.78
CA ALA A 163 -12.04 37.91 10.11
C ALA A 163 -10.89 38.37 11.05
N THR A 164 -11.22 39.14 12.06
CA THR A 164 -10.26 39.59 13.08
C THR A 164 -10.09 38.52 14.14
N VAL A 165 -8.84 38.32 14.59
CA VAL A 165 -8.53 37.30 15.60
C VAL A 165 -7.86 38.00 16.80
N SER A 166 -8.38 37.73 17.99
CA SER A 166 -7.84 38.22 19.24
C SER A 166 -7.76 37.09 20.27
N GLY A 167 -6.55 36.56 20.47
CA GLY A 167 -6.37 35.33 21.24
C GLY A 167 -7.08 34.15 20.57
N GLN A 168 -8.00 33.52 21.27
CA GLN A 168 -8.81 32.44 20.74
C GLN A 168 -10.14 32.88 20.10
N ARG A 169 -10.47 34.17 20.21
CA ARG A 169 -11.72 34.71 19.70
C ARG A 169 -11.56 35.25 18.28
N ILE A 170 -12.48 34.83 17.42
CA ILE A 170 -12.60 35.28 16.03
C ILE A 170 -13.84 36.14 15.91
N GLU A 171 -13.72 37.31 15.34
CA GLU A 171 -14.78 38.31 15.21
C GLU A 171 -14.87 38.81 13.75
N SER A 172 -16.08 39.06 13.29
CA SER A 172 -16.37 39.68 12.01
C SER A 172 -17.72 40.42 12.05
N GLU A 173 -17.92 41.34 11.14
CA GLU A 173 -19.27 41.81 10.82
C GLU A 173 -19.96 40.80 9.89
N GLY A 174 -21.20 40.43 10.23
CA GLY A 174 -22.05 39.60 9.40
C GLY A 174 -22.27 40.21 8.03
N LEU A 175 -22.54 39.38 7.05
CA LEU A 175 -22.78 39.78 5.68
C LEU A 175 -24.28 39.97 5.42
N GLU A 176 -24.61 40.72 4.39
CA GLU A 176 -25.97 40.73 3.84
C GLU A 176 -26.38 39.33 3.41
N GLY A 177 -27.50 38.81 3.92
CA GLY A 177 -27.94 37.43 3.67
C GLY A 177 -27.26 36.36 4.53
N PRO A 178 -27.35 35.10 4.15
CA PRO A 178 -26.74 33.99 4.88
C PRO A 178 -25.20 34.00 4.76
N TRP A 179 -24.52 33.63 5.85
CA TRP A 179 -23.05 33.55 5.88
C TRP A 179 -22.54 32.42 6.78
N ARG A 180 -21.28 32.05 6.58
CA ARG A 180 -20.52 31.13 7.44
C ARG A 180 -19.20 31.78 7.84
N LEU A 181 -19.00 31.98 9.16
CA LEU A 181 -17.73 32.38 9.74
C LEU A 181 -16.96 31.13 10.12
N CYS A 182 -15.72 31.00 9.63
CA CYS A 182 -14.84 29.88 9.95
C CYS A 182 -13.51 30.34 10.49
N GLY A 183 -12.96 29.58 11.43
CA GLY A 183 -11.63 29.73 11.96
C GLY A 183 -10.88 28.41 11.94
N PHE A 184 -9.58 28.49 11.65
CA PHE A 184 -8.68 27.37 11.50
C PHE A 184 -7.46 27.54 12.38
N ALA A 185 -7.12 26.51 13.14
CA ALA A 185 -5.97 26.54 14.01
C ALA A 185 -5.26 25.17 14.05
N LEU A 186 -4.02 25.16 14.45
CA LEU A 186 -3.26 23.95 14.69
C LEU A 186 -3.38 23.53 16.15
N GLN A 187 -3.47 22.22 16.35
CA GLN A 187 -3.35 21.58 17.66
C GLN A 187 -2.44 20.36 17.56
N LEU A 188 -1.88 19.94 18.70
CA LEU A 188 -1.11 18.69 18.76
C LEU A 188 -1.99 17.49 18.40
N ASN A 189 -1.42 16.59 17.61
CA ASN A 189 -2.07 15.36 17.19
C ASN A 189 -1.56 14.17 18.03
N ARG A 190 -2.00 14.06 19.27
CA ARG A 190 -1.54 13.05 20.24
C ARG A 190 -2.59 12.01 20.58
N GLU A 191 -3.67 12.45 21.21
CA GLU A 191 -4.66 11.57 21.83
C GLU A 191 -5.39 10.71 20.81
N GLY A 192 -5.46 9.38 21.06
CA GLY A 192 -6.14 8.42 20.22
C GLY A 192 -5.42 8.07 18.93
N THR A 193 -4.23 8.60 18.67
CA THR A 193 -3.41 8.19 17.52
C THR A 193 -2.78 6.81 17.74
N GLN A 194 -2.37 6.15 16.67
CA GLN A 194 -1.64 4.90 16.76
C GLN A 194 -0.42 5.04 17.69
N ALA A 195 0.38 6.10 17.52
CA ALA A 195 1.55 6.33 18.34
C ALA A 195 1.21 6.43 19.84
N SER A 196 0.10 7.06 20.21
CA SER A 196 -0.33 7.17 21.60
C SER A 196 -0.84 5.85 22.19
N MET A 197 -1.38 4.98 21.35
CA MET A 197 -1.94 3.68 21.78
C MET A 197 -0.89 2.59 21.92
N THR A 198 0.18 2.66 21.14
CA THR A 198 1.27 1.67 21.18
C THR A 198 2.30 1.93 22.27
N ILE A 199 2.21 3.04 22.99
CA ILE A 199 3.11 3.46 24.05
C ILE A 199 3.41 2.37 25.08
N SER A 200 2.38 1.65 25.52
CA SER A 200 2.50 0.69 26.64
C SER A 200 3.39 -0.51 26.30
N GLY A 201 3.58 -0.81 25.00
CA GLY A 201 4.39 -1.93 24.54
C GLY A 201 5.85 -1.58 24.30
N PHE A 202 6.14 -0.34 23.90
CA PHE A 202 7.47 0.04 23.38
C PHE A 202 8.18 1.14 24.20
N GLY A 203 7.56 1.64 25.25
CA GLY A 203 8.19 2.54 26.20
C GLY A 203 8.43 3.99 25.71
N HIS A 204 7.94 4.37 24.54
CA HIS A 204 8.03 5.75 24.07
C HIS A 204 6.88 6.62 24.60
N ASN A 205 7.02 7.94 24.48
CA ASN A 205 6.10 8.91 25.08
C ASN A 205 4.81 9.18 24.29
N GLY A 206 4.56 8.44 23.20
CA GLY A 206 3.40 8.59 22.33
C GLY A 206 3.37 9.84 21.46
N ARG A 207 4.44 10.58 21.46
CA ARG A 207 4.61 11.78 20.65
C ARG A 207 5.15 11.35 19.28
N TYR A 208 4.51 11.82 18.22
CA TYR A 208 4.88 11.43 16.86
C TYR A 208 5.35 12.64 16.07
N PRO A 209 6.45 12.54 15.30
CA PRO A 209 6.89 13.62 14.45
C PRO A 209 5.95 13.81 13.25
N ASN A 210 5.98 14.99 12.68
CA ASN A 210 5.26 15.26 11.44
C ASN A 210 6.02 14.70 10.24
N LEU A 211 5.52 13.63 9.63
CA LEU A 211 6.16 13.02 8.46
C LEU A 211 6.16 13.91 7.21
N LEU A 212 5.37 14.99 7.20
CA LEU A 212 5.39 15.99 6.14
C LEU A 212 6.55 16.99 6.30
N ASP A 213 7.28 16.95 7.43
CA ASP A 213 8.40 17.84 7.73
C ASP A 213 9.73 17.20 7.30
N ALA A 214 10.37 17.79 6.30
CA ALA A 214 11.66 17.34 5.79
C ALA A 214 12.77 17.37 6.86
N THR A 215 12.72 18.34 7.81
CA THR A 215 13.69 18.48 8.89
C THR A 215 13.51 17.40 9.95
N ALA A 216 12.24 17.14 10.35
CA ALA A 216 11.91 16.05 11.25
C ALA A 216 12.38 14.68 10.71
N MET A 217 12.17 14.44 9.42
CA MET A 217 12.58 13.19 8.77
C MET A 217 14.09 13.12 8.54
N ALA A 218 14.78 14.23 8.37
CA ALA A 218 16.24 14.27 8.38
C ALA A 218 16.80 13.91 9.78
N THR A 219 16.17 14.43 10.85
CA THR A 219 16.52 14.07 12.23
C THR A 219 16.30 12.59 12.49
N PHE A 220 15.15 12.04 12.06
CA PHE A 220 14.88 10.60 12.16
C PHE A 220 15.98 9.76 11.49
N THR A 221 16.30 10.07 10.24
CA THR A 221 17.36 9.36 9.48
C THR A 221 18.73 9.48 10.16
N GLY A 222 19.06 10.66 10.70
CA GLY A 222 20.31 10.92 11.42
C GLY A 222 20.44 10.15 12.74
N LEU A 223 19.34 10.06 13.49
CA LEU A 223 19.28 9.33 14.76
C LEU A 223 19.29 7.80 14.57
N THR A 224 18.67 7.30 13.50
CA THR A 224 18.53 5.87 13.22
C THR A 224 19.56 5.40 12.18
N HIS A 225 19.24 5.52 10.92
CA HIS A 225 20.02 4.97 9.79
C HIS A 225 21.50 5.36 9.80
N GLU A 226 21.82 6.63 10.04
CA GLU A 226 23.21 7.07 10.13
C GLU A 226 23.92 6.54 11.38
N ALA A 227 23.18 6.31 12.49
CA ALA A 227 23.78 5.70 13.66
C ALA A 227 24.19 4.24 13.39
N TYR A 228 23.39 3.49 12.64
CA TYR A 228 23.77 2.16 12.18
C TYR A 228 25.04 2.22 11.31
N ALA A 229 25.11 3.13 10.35
CA ALA A 229 26.32 3.29 9.51
C ALA A 229 27.56 3.64 10.34
N ARG A 230 27.44 4.54 11.32
CA ARG A 230 28.55 4.91 12.21
C ARG A 230 29.02 3.75 13.09
N ARG A 231 28.10 2.91 13.58
CA ARG A 231 28.40 1.80 14.51
C ARG A 231 28.88 0.55 13.78
N LEU A 232 28.27 0.19 12.67
CA LEU A 232 28.52 -1.07 11.96
C LEU A 232 29.55 -0.92 10.82
N GLY A 233 29.87 0.31 10.40
CA GLY A 233 30.73 0.56 9.26
C GLY A 233 30.06 0.23 7.93
N SER A 234 30.60 -0.71 7.14
CA SER A 234 30.01 -1.12 5.86
C SER A 234 28.66 -1.79 6.10
N LEU A 235 27.58 -1.10 5.77
CA LEU A 235 26.22 -1.64 5.92
C LEU A 235 25.94 -2.72 4.87
N ALA A 236 26.46 -2.59 3.65
CA ALA A 236 26.27 -3.56 2.58
C ALA A 236 26.69 -4.99 2.96
N ASP A 237 27.64 -5.15 3.89
CA ASP A 237 28.11 -6.45 4.37
C ASP A 237 27.37 -6.93 5.62
N THR A 238 26.59 -6.05 6.27
CA THR A 238 26.00 -6.32 7.59
C THR A 238 24.48 -6.35 7.59
N ILE A 239 23.83 -5.51 6.80
CA ILE A 239 22.37 -5.39 6.73
C ILE A 239 21.93 -5.50 5.27
N ASP A 240 20.93 -6.34 4.99
CA ASP A 240 20.34 -6.47 3.65
C ASP A 240 19.23 -5.43 3.41
N VAL A 241 18.45 -5.14 4.45
CA VAL A 241 17.23 -4.33 4.36
C VAL A 241 16.99 -3.54 5.64
N PHE A 242 16.68 -2.26 5.52
CA PHE A 242 15.96 -1.51 6.56
C PHE A 242 14.45 -1.62 6.30
N TYR A 243 13.72 -1.94 7.37
CA TYR A 243 12.28 -2.17 7.33
C TYR A 243 11.54 -1.12 8.13
N THR A 244 10.67 -0.36 7.46
CA THR A 244 9.80 0.61 8.10
C THR A 244 8.42 0.00 8.38
N ASN A 245 7.87 0.28 9.55
CA ASN A 245 6.68 -0.39 10.09
C ASN A 245 5.57 0.62 10.36
N GLU A 246 4.50 0.58 9.58
CA GLU A 246 3.25 1.35 9.71
C GLU A 246 3.39 2.88 9.85
N PRO A 247 4.39 3.56 9.24
CA PRO A 247 4.42 5.02 9.27
C PRO A 247 3.16 5.59 8.61
N ASN A 248 2.52 6.58 9.24
CA ASN A 248 1.31 7.19 8.69
C ASN A 248 1.10 8.61 9.23
N LEU A 249 0.11 9.33 8.71
CA LEU A 249 -0.18 10.72 9.09
C LEU A 249 -0.92 10.86 10.42
N MET A 250 -1.07 9.79 11.20
CA MET A 250 -1.79 9.77 12.49
C MET A 250 -3.24 10.28 12.38
N THR A 251 -3.87 10.07 11.25
CA THR A 251 -5.26 10.45 10.99
C THR A 251 -6.25 9.35 11.29
N SER A 252 -5.77 8.14 11.58
CA SER A 252 -6.56 6.94 11.88
C SER A 252 -6.61 6.66 13.38
N TRP A 253 -7.75 6.19 13.85
CA TRP A 253 -8.03 5.87 15.25
C TRP A 253 -8.41 4.41 15.38
N PHE A 254 -7.71 3.66 16.20
CA PHE A 254 -8.00 2.23 16.40
C PHE A 254 -9.20 1.96 17.30
N LEU A 255 -9.61 2.95 18.12
CA LEU A 255 -10.73 2.79 19.03
C LEU A 255 -11.85 3.76 18.68
N PRO A 256 -13.08 3.27 18.44
CA PRO A 256 -14.26 4.12 18.31
C PRO A 256 -14.40 5.04 19.53
N GLY A 257 -14.57 6.33 19.31
CA GLY A 257 -14.74 7.31 20.38
C GLY A 257 -13.46 7.67 21.15
N ALA A 258 -12.28 7.25 20.70
CA ALA A 258 -11.02 7.48 21.41
C ALA A 258 -10.58 8.96 21.47
N ARG A 259 -11.17 9.85 20.65
CA ARG A 259 -10.81 11.28 20.70
C ARG A 259 -11.73 12.06 21.64
N PRO A 260 -11.18 12.65 22.70
CA PRO A 260 -11.93 13.59 23.53
C PRO A 260 -12.44 14.77 22.70
N GLY A 261 -13.74 15.06 22.81
CA GLY A 261 -14.34 16.23 22.20
C GLY A 261 -14.75 16.13 20.73
N GLY A 262 -14.60 14.97 20.07
CA GLY A 262 -15.11 14.78 18.71
C GLY A 262 -14.55 15.73 17.65
N VAL A 263 -13.30 16.17 17.78
CA VAL A 263 -12.68 17.17 16.89
C VAL A 263 -12.34 16.56 15.55
N VAL A 264 -12.86 17.13 14.47
CA VAL A 264 -12.53 16.80 13.09
C VAL A 264 -11.25 17.55 12.68
N PHE A 265 -10.35 16.87 11.97
CA PHE A 265 -9.06 17.45 11.58
C PHE A 265 -8.51 16.86 10.28
N VAL A 266 -7.57 17.58 9.68
CA VAL A 266 -6.74 17.12 8.55
C VAL A 266 -5.26 17.22 8.91
N PRO A 267 -4.37 16.43 8.28
CA PRO A 267 -2.92 16.57 8.46
C PRO A 267 -2.49 17.97 8.00
N TRP A 268 -1.44 18.51 8.60
CA TRP A 268 -0.97 19.84 8.26
C TRP A 268 0.55 19.99 8.41
N HIS A 269 1.13 20.78 7.52
CA HIS A 269 2.48 21.31 7.61
C HIS A 269 2.51 22.75 7.07
N GLU A 270 3.45 23.58 7.52
CA GLU A 270 3.54 25.00 7.14
C GLU A 270 3.80 25.20 5.64
N ASP A 271 4.48 24.26 5.01
CA ASP A 271 4.77 24.31 3.58
C ASP A 271 3.55 23.96 2.70
N LEU A 272 2.48 23.36 3.26
CA LEU A 272 1.32 22.93 2.47
C LEU A 272 0.70 24.07 1.63
N PRO A 273 0.42 25.27 2.17
CA PRO A 273 -0.18 26.33 1.33
C PRO A 273 0.71 26.73 0.16
N ARG A 274 2.01 26.89 0.39
CA ARG A 274 2.98 27.24 -0.67
C ARG A 274 3.09 26.14 -1.72
N ARG A 275 3.18 24.88 -1.27
CA ARG A 275 3.29 23.72 -2.16
C ARG A 275 2.02 23.54 -2.97
N PHE A 276 0.87 23.61 -2.33
CA PHE A 276 -0.44 23.53 -2.97
C PHE A 276 -0.61 24.61 -4.06
N GLN A 277 -0.26 25.86 -3.76
CA GLN A 277 -0.34 26.93 -4.75
C GLN A 277 0.59 26.69 -5.93
N ALA A 278 1.80 26.18 -5.68
CA ALA A 278 2.76 25.87 -6.76
C ALA A 278 2.29 24.73 -7.66
N GLU A 279 1.59 23.74 -7.12
CA GLU A 279 1.12 22.56 -7.85
C GLU A 279 -0.21 22.82 -8.57
N HIS A 280 -1.13 23.56 -7.96
CA HIS A 280 -2.51 23.70 -8.43
C HIS A 280 -2.89 25.11 -8.89
N GLY A 281 -2.01 26.10 -8.69
CA GLY A 281 -2.18 27.46 -9.26
C GLY A 281 -3.15 28.36 -8.49
N TYR A 282 -3.66 27.97 -7.32
CA TYR A 282 -4.54 28.77 -6.48
C TYR A 282 -4.22 28.63 -5.00
N ASP A 283 -4.69 29.61 -4.18
CA ASP A 283 -4.42 29.64 -2.75
C ASP A 283 -5.30 28.64 -1.99
N LEU A 284 -4.68 27.86 -1.09
CA LEU A 284 -5.35 26.89 -0.22
C LEU A 284 -6.19 27.57 0.88
N LEU A 285 -5.73 28.72 1.41
CA LEU A 285 -6.35 29.29 2.63
C LEU A 285 -7.82 29.67 2.45
N PRO A 286 -8.24 30.31 1.34
CA PRO A 286 -9.66 30.62 1.11
C PRO A 286 -10.55 29.41 1.01
N VAL A 287 -10.03 28.24 0.60
CA VAL A 287 -10.81 27.00 0.38
C VAL A 287 -10.71 26.01 1.53
N LEU A 288 -10.07 26.35 2.65
CA LEU A 288 -9.96 25.49 3.83
C LEU A 288 -11.30 24.91 4.32
N PRO A 289 -12.44 25.64 4.29
CA PRO A 289 -13.72 25.04 4.71
C PRO A 289 -14.11 23.81 3.88
N ALA A 290 -13.69 23.74 2.63
CA ALA A 290 -13.95 22.64 1.71
C ALA A 290 -13.33 21.31 2.18
N LEU A 291 -12.23 21.36 2.95
CA LEU A 291 -11.57 20.17 3.48
C LEU A 291 -12.43 19.46 4.53
N PHE A 292 -13.35 20.20 5.17
CA PHE A 292 -14.16 19.70 6.27
C PHE A 292 -15.63 19.44 5.90
N GLY A 293 -15.99 19.65 4.63
CA GLY A 293 -17.36 19.42 4.16
C GLY A 293 -17.63 19.97 2.77
N GLY A 294 -18.90 19.93 2.37
CA GLY A 294 -19.33 20.32 1.03
C GLY A 294 -19.19 19.18 0.00
N ASP A 295 -20.18 19.09 -0.89
CA ASP A 295 -20.21 18.08 -1.95
C ASP A 295 -20.32 18.72 -3.35
N ASP A 296 -20.14 20.05 -3.42
CA ASP A 296 -20.03 20.76 -4.69
C ASP A 296 -18.66 20.53 -5.38
N ALA A 297 -18.61 20.87 -6.66
CA ALA A 297 -17.43 20.62 -7.46
C ALA A 297 -16.17 21.33 -6.93
N VAL A 298 -16.30 22.55 -6.36
CA VAL A 298 -15.17 23.31 -5.83
C VAL A 298 -14.65 22.65 -4.55
N SER A 299 -15.55 22.26 -3.64
CA SER A 299 -15.18 21.58 -2.38
C SER A 299 -14.51 20.23 -2.65
N ARG A 300 -15.05 19.46 -3.58
CA ARG A 300 -14.48 18.17 -3.99
C ARG A 300 -13.10 18.32 -4.61
N LEU A 301 -12.93 19.33 -5.48
CA LEU A 301 -11.65 19.60 -6.12
C LEU A 301 -10.60 20.07 -5.11
N ALA A 302 -10.96 20.93 -4.16
CA ALA A 302 -10.04 21.39 -3.12
C ALA A 302 -9.51 20.21 -2.28
N ARG A 303 -10.38 19.25 -1.91
CA ARG A 303 -9.96 18.01 -1.22
C ARG A 303 -9.05 17.16 -2.09
N ARG A 304 -9.40 16.96 -3.37
CA ARG A 304 -8.58 16.22 -4.34
C ARG A 304 -7.15 16.77 -4.37
N HIS A 305 -6.99 18.07 -4.58
CA HIS A 305 -5.70 18.73 -4.66
C HIS A 305 -4.95 18.73 -3.33
N PHE A 306 -5.68 18.93 -2.22
CA PHE A 306 -5.08 18.90 -0.89
C PHE A 306 -4.43 17.54 -0.59
N TYR A 307 -5.18 16.44 -0.78
CA TYR A 307 -4.64 15.10 -0.50
C TYR A 307 -3.58 14.66 -1.50
N GLU A 308 -3.61 15.13 -2.73
CA GLU A 308 -2.50 14.92 -3.68
C GLU A 308 -1.22 15.59 -3.19
N THR A 309 -1.30 16.86 -2.78
CA THR A 309 -0.13 17.60 -2.22
C THR A 309 0.40 16.93 -0.94
N VAL A 310 -0.51 16.50 -0.05
CA VAL A 310 -0.13 15.76 1.17
C VAL A 310 0.60 14.45 0.81
N GLY A 311 0.06 13.68 -0.12
CA GLY A 311 0.68 12.42 -0.57
C GLY A 311 2.05 12.62 -1.21
N THR A 312 2.21 13.68 -1.99
CA THR A 312 3.49 14.05 -2.61
C THR A 312 4.54 14.40 -1.54
N LEU A 313 4.19 15.27 -0.58
CA LEU A 313 5.11 15.65 0.50
C LEU A 313 5.49 14.46 1.38
N LEU A 314 4.53 13.60 1.73
CA LEU A 314 4.79 12.41 2.52
C LEU A 314 5.76 11.46 1.81
N ALA A 315 5.51 11.17 0.53
CA ALA A 315 6.35 10.29 -0.27
C ALA A 315 7.78 10.83 -0.42
N GLU A 316 7.93 12.15 -0.60
CA GLU A 316 9.22 12.81 -0.72
C GLU A 316 10.01 12.80 0.58
N ASN A 317 9.36 13.12 1.70
CA ASN A 317 10.05 13.36 2.96
C ASN A 317 10.35 12.09 3.75
N PHE A 318 9.57 11.02 3.60
CA PHE A 318 9.78 9.81 4.38
C PHE A 318 10.33 8.65 3.51
N PRO A 319 9.56 7.89 2.71
CA PRO A 319 10.09 6.67 2.08
C PRO A 319 11.17 6.95 1.03
N ARG A 320 11.05 8.03 0.24
CA ARG A 320 12.10 8.41 -0.72
C ARG A 320 13.42 8.71 -0.03
N ARG A 321 13.40 9.48 1.06
CA ARG A 321 14.60 9.84 1.83
C ARG A 321 15.32 8.59 2.33
N ILE A 322 14.61 7.65 2.94
CA ILE A 322 15.17 6.39 3.45
C ILE A 322 15.79 5.59 2.30
N THR A 323 15.06 5.46 1.19
CA THR A 323 15.50 4.71 0.03
C THR A 323 16.74 5.31 -0.64
N GLU A 324 16.77 6.62 -0.83
CA GLU A 324 17.92 7.31 -1.41
C GLU A 324 19.16 7.21 -0.51
N TRP A 325 18.96 7.36 0.80
CA TRP A 325 20.03 7.17 1.75
C TRP A 325 20.56 5.72 1.71
N GLY A 326 19.66 4.73 1.74
CA GLY A 326 20.00 3.30 1.68
C GLY A 326 20.80 2.94 0.43
N LYS A 327 20.43 3.48 -0.74
CA LYS A 327 21.20 3.29 -1.99
C LYS A 327 22.64 3.73 -1.85
N GLY A 328 22.89 4.86 -1.18
CA GLY A 328 24.25 5.34 -0.88
C GLY A 328 25.05 4.42 0.02
N GLN A 329 24.40 3.57 0.81
CA GLN A 329 24.99 2.63 1.74
C GLN A 329 25.00 1.17 1.23
N GLY A 330 24.41 0.90 0.06
CA GLY A 330 24.24 -0.46 -0.46
C GLY A 330 23.19 -1.31 0.26
N VAL A 331 22.22 -0.67 0.94
CA VAL A 331 21.15 -1.33 1.69
C VAL A 331 19.82 -0.97 1.06
N ARG A 332 18.90 -1.93 0.96
CA ARG A 332 17.56 -1.72 0.41
C ARG A 332 16.59 -1.24 1.51
N SER A 333 15.59 -0.48 1.09
CA SER A 333 14.43 -0.14 1.92
C SER A 333 13.30 -1.12 1.69
N ALA A 334 12.59 -1.48 2.76
CA ALA A 334 11.33 -2.21 2.71
C ALA A 334 10.36 -1.61 3.74
N GLY A 335 9.09 -1.93 3.62
CA GLY A 335 8.13 -1.57 4.66
C GLY A 335 6.69 -1.75 4.22
N HIS A 336 5.83 -1.82 5.22
CA HIS A 336 4.39 -1.86 5.02
C HIS A 336 3.73 -0.63 5.64
N PRO A 337 2.74 -0.08 4.94
CA PRO A 337 1.85 0.94 5.48
C PRO A 337 0.85 0.35 6.49
N LEU A 338 0.06 1.21 7.14
CA LEU A 338 -1.05 0.81 8.00
C LEU A 338 -2.34 0.72 7.18
N LEU A 339 -3.13 -0.34 7.38
CA LEU A 339 -4.47 -0.54 6.80
C LEU A 339 -4.48 -0.45 5.26
N GLU A 340 -3.53 -1.13 4.63
CA GLU A 340 -3.34 -1.15 3.18
C GLU A 340 -4.50 -1.80 2.41
N GLU A 341 -5.38 -2.52 3.09
CA GLU A 341 -6.60 -3.08 2.53
C GLU A 341 -7.71 -2.05 2.32
N SER A 342 -7.58 -0.86 2.94
CA SER A 342 -8.63 0.16 2.94
C SER A 342 -8.33 1.34 2.03
N MET A 343 -9.05 1.45 0.92
CA MET A 343 -8.96 2.61 0.01
C MET A 343 -9.20 3.95 0.70
N VAL A 344 -9.98 3.98 1.79
CA VAL A 344 -10.20 5.20 2.57
C VAL A 344 -8.93 5.60 3.30
N HIS A 345 -8.18 4.62 3.82
CA HIS A 345 -6.88 4.86 4.47
C HIS A 345 -5.80 5.24 3.47
N HIS A 346 -5.90 4.82 2.22
CA HIS A 346 -5.00 5.28 1.16
C HIS A 346 -5.02 6.81 1.04
N VAL A 347 -6.17 7.45 1.32
CA VAL A 347 -6.28 8.91 1.40
C VAL A 347 -5.94 9.40 2.81
N ALA A 348 -6.63 8.91 3.83
CA ALA A 348 -6.53 9.43 5.19
C ALA A 348 -5.12 9.31 5.76
N GLY A 349 -4.49 8.14 5.61
CA GLY A 349 -3.17 7.85 6.16
C GLY A 349 -2.00 8.30 5.30
N TYR A 350 -2.21 8.48 3.99
CA TYR A 350 -1.12 8.64 3.02
C TYR A 350 -1.34 9.75 1.99
N GLY A 351 -2.54 10.29 1.87
CA GLY A 351 -2.91 11.17 0.76
C GLY A 351 -3.00 10.42 -0.57
N ASP A 352 -1.95 9.69 -0.92
CA ASP A 352 -1.85 8.76 -2.05
C ASP A 352 -0.93 7.58 -1.68
N PHE A 353 -1.54 6.44 -1.43
CA PHE A 353 -0.83 5.23 -1.02
C PHE A 353 0.16 4.73 -2.09
N PHE A 354 -0.21 4.78 -3.38
CA PHE A 354 0.70 4.32 -4.43
C PHE A 354 1.93 5.19 -4.55
N ARG A 355 1.81 6.50 -4.35
CA ARG A 355 2.98 7.40 -4.30
C ARG A 355 3.91 7.02 -3.16
N PHE A 356 3.35 6.74 -1.97
CA PHE A 356 4.13 6.33 -0.81
C PHE A 356 4.93 5.03 -1.07
N VAL A 357 4.22 3.94 -1.43
CA VAL A 357 4.87 2.63 -1.61
C VAL A 357 5.78 2.55 -2.83
N SER A 358 5.59 3.42 -3.84
CA SER A 358 6.44 3.51 -5.02
C SER A 358 7.88 3.91 -4.72
N GLU A 359 8.12 4.56 -3.61
CA GLU A 359 9.46 5.01 -3.23
C GLU A 359 10.29 3.92 -2.54
N LEU A 360 9.66 2.86 -2.02
CA LEU A 360 10.36 1.74 -1.39
C LEU A 360 11.01 0.80 -2.43
N ASP A 361 12.17 0.22 -2.09
CA ASP A 361 12.79 -0.82 -2.93
C ASP A 361 12.02 -2.14 -2.88
N ILE A 362 11.41 -2.45 -1.74
CA ILE A 362 10.61 -3.64 -1.49
C ILE A 362 9.28 -3.20 -0.88
N PRO A 363 8.25 -2.92 -1.70
CA PRO A 363 6.91 -2.72 -1.19
C PRO A 363 6.45 -3.94 -0.40
N ALA A 364 5.93 -3.73 0.81
CA ALA A 364 5.46 -4.80 1.68
C ALA A 364 4.03 -4.55 2.17
N CYS A 365 3.37 -5.60 2.65
CA CYS A 365 2.10 -5.52 3.35
C CYS A 365 2.13 -6.34 4.64
N ASP A 366 1.29 -5.97 5.59
CA ASP A 366 0.90 -6.84 6.68
C ASP A 366 -0.24 -7.75 6.19
N LEU A 367 -0.13 -9.05 6.44
CA LEU A 367 -1.07 -10.05 5.96
C LEU A 367 -1.62 -10.87 7.13
N PRO A 368 -2.75 -10.44 7.71
CA PRO A 368 -3.41 -11.20 8.75
C PRO A 368 -3.72 -12.61 8.30
N MET A 369 -3.52 -13.58 9.20
CA MET A 369 -3.83 -14.99 8.97
C MET A 369 -5.12 -15.37 9.74
N PRO A 370 -6.32 -15.04 9.21
CA PRO A 370 -7.57 -15.34 9.89
C PRO A 370 -7.83 -16.84 9.95
N ASP A 371 -8.71 -17.24 10.88
CA ASP A 371 -9.16 -18.61 10.95
C ASP A 371 -9.95 -19.02 9.70
N ARG A 372 -9.99 -20.33 9.41
CA ARG A 372 -10.72 -20.84 8.26
C ARG A 372 -12.20 -20.49 8.34
N GLY A 373 -12.72 -20.05 7.21
CA GLY A 373 -14.12 -19.59 7.08
C GLY A 373 -14.33 -18.12 7.42
N GLN A 374 -13.32 -17.42 7.93
CA GLN A 374 -13.37 -15.96 8.03
C GLN A 374 -13.01 -15.32 6.67
N ALA A 375 -13.72 -14.27 6.33
CA ALA A 375 -13.39 -13.47 5.16
C ALA A 375 -12.06 -12.72 5.37
N TRP A 376 -11.26 -12.64 4.32
CA TRP A 376 -10.02 -11.88 4.30
C TRP A 376 -9.73 -11.34 2.91
N ASN A 377 -9.06 -10.22 2.86
CA ASN A 377 -8.77 -9.51 1.61
C ASN A 377 -7.50 -10.05 0.95
N PHE A 378 -7.52 -11.32 0.54
CA PHE A 378 -6.35 -12.01 -0.06
C PHE A 378 -5.85 -11.34 -1.35
N TRP A 379 -6.65 -10.53 -1.98
CA TRP A 379 -6.32 -9.78 -3.19
C TRP A 379 -5.50 -8.50 -2.88
N MET A 380 -5.49 -8.03 -1.63
CA MET A 380 -4.84 -6.77 -1.22
C MET A 380 -3.36 -6.68 -1.65
N PRO A 381 -2.51 -7.73 -1.56
CA PRO A 381 -1.14 -7.64 -2.01
C PRO A 381 -0.98 -7.29 -3.50
N ARG A 382 -2.09 -7.36 -4.28
CA ARG A 382 -2.09 -6.93 -5.69
C ARG A 382 -1.84 -5.43 -5.84
N PHE A 383 -2.16 -4.60 -4.85
CA PHE A 383 -1.75 -3.19 -4.83
C PHE A 383 -0.22 -3.06 -4.89
N LEU A 384 0.47 -3.76 -3.98
CA LEU A 384 1.93 -3.69 -3.85
C LEU A 384 2.65 -4.27 -5.08
N SER A 385 2.18 -5.41 -5.59
CA SER A 385 2.78 -6.03 -6.77
C SER A 385 2.55 -5.20 -8.04
N SER A 386 1.44 -4.49 -8.14
CA SER A 386 1.20 -3.55 -9.24
C SER A 386 2.19 -2.38 -9.20
N VAL A 387 2.43 -1.82 -8.01
CA VAL A 387 3.45 -0.78 -7.80
C VAL A 387 4.85 -1.31 -8.09
N ALA A 388 5.19 -2.49 -7.58
CA ALA A 388 6.49 -3.11 -7.82
C ALA A 388 6.76 -3.31 -9.33
N GLN A 389 5.77 -3.83 -10.05
CA GLN A 389 5.85 -4.00 -11.52
C GLN A 389 6.05 -2.66 -12.23
N ALA A 390 5.27 -1.63 -11.87
CA ALA A 390 5.37 -0.29 -12.45
C ALA A 390 6.73 0.36 -12.21
N ARG A 391 7.37 0.06 -11.08
CA ARG A 391 8.67 0.60 -10.69
C ARG A 391 9.85 -0.32 -11.03
N GLY A 392 9.60 -1.46 -11.71
CA GLY A 392 10.62 -2.44 -12.07
C GLY A 392 11.28 -3.11 -10.85
N ARG A 393 10.54 -3.26 -9.74
CA ARG A 393 11.03 -3.91 -8.52
C ARG A 393 10.81 -5.42 -8.61
N ALA A 394 11.86 -6.20 -8.36
CA ALA A 394 11.80 -7.66 -8.43
C ALA A 394 11.15 -8.33 -7.20
N THR A 395 11.09 -7.61 -6.08
CA THR A 395 10.68 -8.16 -4.78
C THR A 395 9.46 -7.43 -4.25
N VAL A 396 8.45 -8.20 -3.82
CA VAL A 396 7.29 -7.76 -3.05
C VAL A 396 7.22 -8.62 -1.81
N ALA A 397 7.12 -7.99 -0.64
CA ALA A 397 7.11 -8.72 0.62
C ALA A 397 5.73 -8.75 1.29
N ALA A 398 5.49 -9.77 2.09
CA ALA A 398 4.37 -9.80 3.03
C ALA A 398 4.86 -10.26 4.41
N LEU A 399 4.35 -9.61 5.45
CA LEU A 399 4.49 -10.03 6.83
C LEU A 399 3.30 -10.92 7.16
N LEU A 400 3.52 -12.22 7.33
CA LEU A 400 2.48 -13.16 7.73
C LEU A 400 2.23 -12.98 9.23
N ASP A 401 1.07 -12.38 9.55
CA ASP A 401 0.70 -12.06 10.92
C ASP A 401 -0.36 -13.01 11.49
N PRO A 402 0.06 -13.99 12.32
CA PRO A 402 -0.88 -14.86 13.05
C PRO A 402 -1.45 -14.20 14.31
N ILE A 403 -1.00 -12.98 14.68
CA ILE A 403 -1.31 -12.33 15.97
C ILE A 403 -2.72 -11.77 15.96
N ILE A 404 -3.17 -11.21 14.83
CA ILE A 404 -4.48 -10.56 14.74
C ILE A 404 -5.58 -11.58 15.07
N ASN A 405 -6.33 -11.29 16.16
CA ASN A 405 -7.43 -12.08 16.68
C ASN A 405 -7.05 -13.41 17.36
N ARG A 406 -5.77 -13.66 17.70
CA ARG A 406 -5.35 -14.88 18.42
C ARG A 406 -4.59 -14.56 19.71
N PRO A 407 -4.83 -15.31 20.80
CA PRO A 407 -3.95 -15.26 21.97
C PRO A 407 -2.51 -15.67 21.57
N VAL A 408 -1.50 -15.06 22.21
CA VAL A 408 -0.07 -15.38 21.95
C VAL A 408 0.24 -16.89 21.98
N ALA A 409 -0.45 -17.67 22.79
CA ALA A 409 -0.32 -19.12 22.83
C ALA A 409 -0.76 -19.84 21.53
N GLN A 410 -1.43 -19.17 20.60
CA GLN A 410 -1.92 -19.73 19.33
C GLN A 410 -1.15 -19.21 18.10
N LEU A 411 0.03 -18.58 18.30
CA LEU A 411 0.88 -18.10 17.21
C LEU A 411 1.68 -19.24 16.52
N VAL A 412 1.08 -20.43 16.49
CA VAL A 412 1.63 -21.64 15.86
C VAL A 412 0.58 -22.20 14.89
N PRO A 413 0.33 -21.52 13.77
CA PRO A 413 -0.65 -21.99 12.79
C PRO A 413 -0.21 -23.34 12.19
N PRO A 414 -1.15 -24.24 11.83
CA PRO A 414 -0.80 -25.46 11.13
C PRO A 414 0.08 -25.20 9.89
N PRO A 415 1.08 -26.05 9.58
CA PRO A 415 1.91 -25.89 8.38
C PRO A 415 1.12 -25.73 7.08
N ALA A 416 -0.03 -26.39 6.99
CA ALA A 416 -0.95 -26.28 5.87
C ALA A 416 -1.51 -24.86 5.71
N ASP A 417 -1.82 -24.17 6.83
CA ASP A 417 -2.31 -22.80 6.77
C ASP A 417 -1.20 -21.82 6.34
N VAL A 418 0.03 -22.01 6.82
CA VAL A 418 1.16 -21.21 6.35
C VAL A 418 1.35 -21.35 4.83
N ARG A 419 1.29 -22.59 4.29
CA ARG A 419 1.36 -22.83 2.85
C ARG A 419 0.20 -22.17 2.10
N ARG A 420 -1.00 -22.25 2.63
CA ARG A 420 -2.22 -21.64 2.10
C ARG A 420 -2.06 -20.12 1.95
N PHE A 421 -1.69 -19.43 3.04
CA PHE A 421 -1.53 -17.97 3.03
C PHE A 421 -0.38 -17.52 2.12
N THR A 422 0.75 -18.22 2.15
CA THR A 422 1.87 -17.92 1.25
C THR A 422 1.51 -18.16 -0.22
N GLY A 423 0.77 -19.23 -0.52
CA GLY A 423 0.28 -19.51 -1.89
C GLY A 423 -0.65 -18.42 -2.40
N MET A 424 -1.63 -18.00 -1.60
CA MET A 424 -2.58 -16.95 -1.96
C MET A 424 -1.90 -15.58 -2.11
N ALA A 425 -0.97 -15.23 -1.23
CA ALA A 425 -0.19 -14.01 -1.36
C ALA A 425 0.72 -14.03 -2.61
N ALA A 426 1.34 -15.20 -2.88
CA ALA A 426 2.16 -15.40 -4.08
C ALA A 426 1.33 -15.31 -5.38
N LEU A 427 0.06 -15.76 -5.36
CA LEU A 427 -0.89 -15.56 -6.44
C LEU A 427 -1.03 -14.07 -6.79
N CYS A 428 -0.99 -13.22 -5.77
CA CYS A 428 -1.04 -11.76 -5.91
C CYS A 428 0.32 -11.09 -6.14
N GLY A 429 1.39 -11.87 -6.36
CA GLY A 429 2.72 -11.38 -6.75
C GLY A 429 3.71 -11.23 -5.60
N VAL A 430 3.35 -11.59 -4.36
CA VAL A 430 4.31 -11.64 -3.25
C VAL A 430 5.35 -12.73 -3.49
N ASN A 431 6.61 -12.43 -3.23
CA ASN A 431 7.71 -13.37 -3.45
C ASN A 431 8.82 -13.26 -2.40
N GLN A 432 8.53 -12.61 -1.29
CA GLN A 432 9.32 -12.59 -0.06
C GLN A 432 8.36 -12.59 1.12
N PHE A 433 8.69 -13.34 2.17
CA PHE A 433 7.81 -13.49 3.32
C PHE A 433 8.58 -13.29 4.62
N ALA A 434 8.01 -12.47 5.51
CA ALA A 434 8.42 -12.35 6.91
C ALA A 434 7.30 -12.87 7.82
N THR A 435 7.57 -13.16 9.09
CA THR A 435 6.53 -13.70 9.97
C THR A 435 6.84 -13.54 11.47
N TYR A 436 5.76 -13.42 12.27
CA TYR A 436 5.75 -13.49 13.75
C TYR A 436 5.53 -14.91 14.29
N ILE A 437 5.40 -15.94 13.45
CA ILE A 437 5.14 -17.32 13.89
C ILE A 437 6.15 -17.76 14.96
N LEU A 438 5.69 -18.41 16.02
CA LEU A 438 6.56 -18.95 17.08
C LEU A 438 7.25 -20.25 16.63
N TRP A 439 8.22 -20.09 15.73
CA TRP A 439 8.92 -21.17 15.05
C TRP A 439 9.49 -22.25 15.98
N HIS A 440 9.95 -21.87 17.19
CA HIS A 440 10.55 -22.76 18.17
C HIS A 440 9.57 -23.73 18.82
N GLN A 441 8.27 -23.58 18.57
CA GLN A 441 7.22 -24.49 19.02
C GLN A 441 6.90 -25.59 18.00
N TYR A 442 7.47 -25.52 16.80
CA TYR A 442 7.38 -26.59 15.82
C TYR A 442 8.51 -27.61 16.01
N ASP A 443 8.26 -28.84 15.54
CA ASP A 443 9.35 -29.75 15.21
C ASP A 443 10.25 -29.09 14.15
N PRO A 444 11.58 -29.05 14.34
CA PRO A 444 12.48 -28.36 13.39
C PRO A 444 12.41 -28.88 11.97
N ALA A 445 12.15 -30.19 11.75
CA ALA A 445 12.02 -30.75 10.40
C ALA A 445 10.72 -30.30 9.72
N VAL A 446 9.63 -30.21 10.51
CA VAL A 446 8.35 -29.69 10.03
C VAL A 446 8.48 -28.23 9.59
N TYR A 447 9.08 -27.40 10.44
CA TYR A 447 9.26 -25.98 10.09
C TYR A 447 10.22 -25.76 8.94
N ARG A 448 11.27 -26.60 8.84
CA ARG A 448 12.16 -26.63 7.66
C ARG A 448 11.36 -26.91 6.37
N GLY A 449 10.44 -27.86 6.37
CA GLY A 449 9.58 -28.16 5.23
C GLY A 449 8.70 -26.97 4.82
N VAL A 450 8.20 -26.19 5.79
CA VAL A 450 7.48 -24.94 5.51
C VAL A 450 8.41 -23.91 4.84
N ASN A 451 9.61 -23.69 5.39
CA ASN A 451 10.59 -22.76 4.84
C ASN A 451 11.04 -23.15 3.43
N GLU A 452 11.20 -24.44 3.16
CA GLU A 452 11.54 -24.94 1.82
C GLU A 452 10.41 -24.72 0.83
N TYR A 453 9.15 -24.98 1.22
CA TYR A 453 7.98 -24.70 0.37
C TYR A 453 7.93 -23.21 -0.02
N VAL A 454 8.03 -22.31 0.97
CA VAL A 454 8.05 -20.87 0.73
C VAL A 454 9.22 -20.47 -0.15
N GLY A 455 10.40 -21.00 0.14
CA GLY A 455 11.61 -20.73 -0.64
C GLY A 455 11.50 -21.16 -2.10
N ARG A 456 10.84 -22.30 -2.38
CA ARG A 456 10.59 -22.79 -3.73
C ARG A 456 9.64 -21.87 -4.51
N LEU A 457 8.57 -21.40 -3.89
CA LEU A 457 7.68 -20.39 -4.50
C LEU A 457 8.45 -19.11 -4.83
N SER A 458 9.16 -18.57 -3.83
CA SER A 458 9.93 -17.33 -3.98
C SER A 458 11.01 -17.47 -5.05
N ALA A 459 11.70 -18.61 -5.14
CA ALA A 459 12.74 -18.86 -6.14
C ALA A 459 12.21 -18.81 -7.57
N VAL A 460 10.98 -19.25 -7.82
CA VAL A 460 10.36 -19.19 -9.16
C VAL A 460 9.76 -17.81 -9.44
N LEU A 461 9.10 -17.20 -8.45
CA LEU A 461 8.30 -15.98 -8.65
C LEU A 461 9.07 -14.67 -8.47
N ARG A 462 10.24 -14.65 -7.80
CA ARG A 462 11.03 -13.42 -7.66
C ARG A 462 11.52 -12.95 -9.02
N GLY A 463 11.22 -11.70 -9.35
CA GLY A 463 11.52 -11.13 -10.67
C GLY A 463 10.55 -11.55 -11.78
N ALA A 464 9.54 -12.37 -11.48
CA ALA A 464 8.44 -12.61 -12.41
C ALA A 464 7.50 -11.39 -12.44
N THR A 465 6.98 -11.08 -13.64
CA THR A 465 6.00 -10.02 -13.86
C THR A 465 4.63 -10.62 -14.15
N SER A 466 3.56 -9.99 -13.67
CA SER A 466 2.21 -10.42 -14.02
C SER A 466 1.99 -10.31 -15.53
N ALA A 467 1.39 -11.35 -16.11
CA ALA A 467 0.99 -11.38 -17.52
C ALA A 467 -0.47 -10.92 -17.71
N ALA A 468 -1.06 -10.27 -16.72
CA ALA A 468 -2.43 -9.78 -16.78
C ALA A 468 -2.64 -8.85 -17.98
N THR A 469 -3.71 -9.07 -18.73
CA THR A 469 -4.15 -8.20 -19.83
C THR A 469 -5.34 -7.33 -19.44
N VAL A 470 -5.84 -7.51 -18.23
CA VAL A 470 -6.82 -6.65 -17.59
C VAL A 470 -6.11 -5.71 -16.63
N ALA A 471 -6.37 -4.42 -16.78
CA ALA A 471 -6.02 -3.42 -15.78
C ALA A 471 -7.26 -2.99 -15.02
N VAL A 472 -7.09 -2.62 -13.77
CA VAL A 472 -8.10 -1.92 -12.97
C VAL A 472 -7.55 -0.54 -12.63
N TYR A 473 -8.30 0.49 -12.95
CA TYR A 473 -7.93 1.85 -12.58
C TYR A 473 -7.92 2.00 -11.05
N TYR A 474 -6.85 2.57 -10.51
CA TYR A 474 -6.75 2.93 -9.10
C TYR A 474 -7.37 4.33 -8.91
N PRO A 475 -8.62 4.44 -8.44
CA PRO A 475 -9.41 5.67 -8.55
C PRO A 475 -9.15 6.64 -7.39
N ILE A 476 -7.89 6.84 -7.05
CA ILE A 476 -7.48 7.62 -5.87
C ILE A 476 -8.04 9.05 -5.90
N GLU A 477 -8.13 9.65 -7.07
CA GLU A 477 -8.63 11.02 -7.26
C GLU A 477 -10.11 11.12 -6.85
N SER A 478 -10.91 10.10 -7.17
CA SER A 478 -12.31 10.05 -6.77
C SER A 478 -12.46 9.87 -5.26
N PHE A 479 -11.56 9.10 -4.63
CA PHE A 479 -11.54 8.94 -3.17
C PHE A 479 -11.07 10.23 -2.47
N GLN A 480 -10.01 10.86 -2.94
CA GLN A 480 -9.53 12.15 -2.41
C GLN A 480 -10.63 13.23 -2.47
N ALA A 481 -11.33 13.33 -3.60
CA ALA A 481 -12.41 14.30 -3.78
C ALA A 481 -13.62 14.03 -2.87
N ALA A 482 -13.91 12.76 -2.60
CA ALA A 482 -15.06 12.35 -1.77
C ALA A 482 -14.75 12.31 -0.27
N PHE A 483 -13.47 12.16 0.10
CA PHE A 483 -13.07 12.00 1.50
C PHE A 483 -13.30 13.27 2.31
N VAL A 484 -14.13 13.17 3.34
CA VAL A 484 -14.33 14.21 4.36
C VAL A 484 -13.93 13.62 5.70
N PRO A 485 -13.00 14.26 6.43
CA PRO A 485 -12.58 13.76 7.74
C PRO A 485 -13.77 13.74 8.72
N SER A 486 -13.77 12.77 9.61
CA SER A 486 -14.78 12.67 10.67
C SER A 486 -14.12 12.61 12.04
N ALA A 487 -14.89 12.87 13.10
CA ALA A 487 -14.42 12.76 14.48
C ALA A 487 -14.14 11.29 14.89
N SER A 488 -14.63 10.35 14.10
CA SER A 488 -14.37 8.92 14.25
C SER A 488 -13.88 8.39 12.91
N THR A 489 -12.69 7.84 12.85
CA THR A 489 -12.06 7.38 11.61
C THR A 489 -12.71 6.14 10.99
N LEU A 490 -13.53 5.45 11.73
CA LEU A 490 -14.19 4.23 11.27
C LEU A 490 -15.72 4.36 11.20
N GLN A 491 -16.27 5.53 11.51
CA GLN A 491 -17.71 5.75 11.57
C GLN A 491 -18.07 7.20 11.18
N GLY A 492 -19.20 7.37 10.52
CA GLY A 492 -19.75 8.66 10.13
C GLY A 492 -20.20 8.66 8.68
N GLU A 493 -21.27 9.38 8.35
CA GLU A 493 -21.94 9.32 7.05
C GLU A 493 -21.02 9.57 5.86
N ALA A 494 -20.08 10.51 5.98
CA ALA A 494 -19.11 10.78 4.91
C ALA A 494 -18.10 9.64 4.73
N TRP A 495 -17.66 9.03 5.84
CA TRP A 495 -16.80 7.86 5.83
C TRP A 495 -17.52 6.64 5.26
N GLU A 496 -18.75 6.39 5.69
CA GLU A 496 -19.56 5.24 5.23
C GLU A 496 -19.73 5.25 3.71
N ARG A 497 -20.04 6.39 3.11
CA ARG A 497 -20.16 6.50 1.64
C ARG A 497 -18.87 6.14 0.90
N VAL A 498 -17.72 6.58 1.41
CA VAL A 498 -16.42 6.28 0.79
C VAL A 498 -16.02 4.83 1.06
N ALA A 499 -16.31 4.31 2.26
CA ALA A 499 -16.07 2.91 2.62
C ALA A 499 -16.93 1.94 1.80
N GLU A 500 -18.20 2.27 1.52
CA GLU A 500 -19.06 1.47 0.63
C GLU A 500 -18.48 1.38 -0.80
N ARG A 501 -17.95 2.49 -1.32
CA ARG A 501 -17.25 2.50 -2.61
C ARG A 501 -16.05 1.56 -2.58
N GLY A 502 -15.23 1.63 -1.52
CA GLY A 502 -14.11 0.72 -1.29
C GLY A 502 -14.57 -0.75 -1.26
N SER A 503 -15.59 -1.07 -0.49
CA SER A 503 -16.15 -2.43 -0.38
C SER A 503 -16.63 -3.00 -1.71
N ARG A 504 -17.20 -2.16 -2.59
CA ARG A 504 -17.57 -2.61 -3.95
C ARG A 504 -16.34 -2.92 -4.82
N GLN A 505 -15.24 -2.19 -4.64
CA GLN A 505 -13.98 -2.48 -5.33
C GLN A 505 -13.34 -3.75 -4.80
N ASP A 506 -13.37 -3.98 -3.49
CA ASP A 506 -12.89 -5.21 -2.86
C ASP A 506 -13.64 -6.42 -3.42
N THR A 507 -14.97 -6.32 -3.46
CA THR A 507 -15.85 -7.36 -4.02
C THR A 507 -15.51 -7.65 -5.48
N MET A 508 -15.27 -6.62 -6.29
CA MET A 508 -14.86 -6.77 -7.69
C MET A 508 -13.48 -7.43 -7.81
N ALA A 509 -12.49 -6.96 -7.06
CA ALA A 509 -11.12 -7.49 -7.09
C ALA A 509 -11.10 -8.97 -6.68
N GLN A 510 -11.83 -9.32 -5.63
CA GLN A 510 -12.01 -10.71 -5.20
C GLN A 510 -12.69 -11.55 -6.26
N ALA A 511 -13.75 -11.04 -6.90
CA ALA A 511 -14.48 -11.74 -7.95
C ALA A 511 -13.60 -12.00 -9.17
N LEU A 512 -12.77 -11.04 -9.59
CA LEU A 512 -11.81 -11.23 -10.70
C LEU A 512 -10.90 -12.42 -10.43
N LEU A 513 -10.22 -12.46 -9.29
CA LEU A 513 -9.29 -13.54 -8.94
C LEU A 513 -10.02 -14.88 -8.75
N THR A 514 -11.21 -14.88 -8.16
CA THR A 514 -12.03 -16.10 -7.98
C THR A 514 -12.44 -16.72 -9.31
N HIS A 515 -12.61 -15.91 -10.35
CA HIS A 515 -12.92 -16.38 -11.70
C HIS A 515 -11.67 -16.58 -12.58
N GLY A 516 -10.49 -16.59 -11.98
CA GLY A 516 -9.23 -16.80 -12.70
C GLY A 516 -8.82 -15.64 -13.61
N ILE A 517 -9.37 -14.46 -13.40
CA ILE A 517 -9.03 -13.24 -14.14
C ILE A 517 -7.99 -12.47 -13.35
N ASP A 518 -6.74 -12.58 -13.77
CA ASP A 518 -5.65 -11.80 -13.20
C ASP A 518 -5.70 -10.35 -13.69
N PHE A 519 -5.27 -9.40 -12.85
CA PHE A 519 -5.31 -7.97 -13.16
C PHE A 519 -4.16 -7.20 -12.50
N THR A 520 -3.91 -5.99 -13.01
CA THR A 520 -2.96 -5.03 -12.43
C THR A 520 -3.70 -3.73 -12.11
N TRP A 521 -3.48 -3.17 -10.92
CA TRP A 521 -3.94 -1.81 -10.60
C TRP A 521 -3.09 -0.79 -11.34
N LEU A 522 -3.72 0.20 -11.98
CA LEU A 522 -3.03 1.29 -12.67
C LEU A 522 -3.36 2.64 -12.06
N HIS A 523 -2.35 3.33 -11.57
CA HIS A 523 -2.44 4.75 -11.18
C HIS A 523 -2.67 5.63 -12.42
N GLY A 524 -3.39 6.75 -12.24
CA GLY A 524 -3.67 7.70 -13.31
C GLY A 524 -2.42 8.18 -14.04
N ASP A 525 -1.35 8.49 -13.31
CA ASP A 525 -0.06 8.91 -13.88
C ASP A 525 0.53 7.87 -14.84
N TRP A 526 0.42 6.57 -14.49
CA TRP A 526 0.96 5.51 -15.36
C TRP A 526 0.14 5.33 -16.62
N ILE A 527 -1.18 5.57 -16.56
CA ILE A 527 -2.04 5.58 -17.74
C ILE A 527 -1.67 6.76 -18.64
N ARG A 528 -1.58 7.99 -18.07
CA ARG A 528 -1.20 9.21 -18.79
C ARG A 528 0.09 9.03 -19.57
N ASP A 529 1.11 8.47 -18.93
CA ASP A 529 2.47 8.32 -19.47
C ASP A 529 2.62 7.06 -20.34
N GLY A 530 1.59 6.21 -20.38
CA GLY A 530 1.55 5.01 -21.19
C GLY A 530 1.45 5.27 -22.70
N ARG A 531 1.69 4.22 -23.48
CA ARG A 531 1.55 4.23 -24.96
C ARG A 531 0.43 3.31 -25.40
N VAL A 532 -0.30 3.72 -26.42
CA VAL A 532 -1.33 2.88 -27.06
C VAL A 532 -0.73 2.21 -28.28
N GLU A 533 -0.73 0.89 -28.31
CA GLU A 533 -0.15 0.10 -29.38
C GLU A 533 -1.07 -1.07 -29.75
N GLN A 534 -1.57 -1.11 -30.96
CA GLN A 534 -2.39 -2.22 -31.50
C GLN A 534 -3.55 -2.63 -30.55
N GLY A 535 -4.33 -1.67 -30.08
CA GLY A 535 -5.45 -1.91 -29.17
C GLY A 535 -5.05 -2.27 -27.72
N HIS A 536 -3.81 -1.99 -27.32
CA HIS A 536 -3.34 -2.20 -25.96
C HIS A 536 -2.77 -0.92 -25.37
N LEU A 537 -3.00 -0.73 -24.08
CA LEU A 537 -2.24 0.23 -23.28
C LEU A 537 -0.96 -0.46 -22.77
N VAL A 538 0.20 0.07 -23.13
CA VAL A 538 1.51 -0.34 -22.60
C VAL A 538 1.90 0.66 -21.51
N ALA A 539 1.78 0.24 -20.27
CA ALA A 539 2.01 1.07 -19.09
C ALA A 539 2.43 0.22 -17.90
N ALA A 540 3.14 0.81 -16.95
CA ALA A 540 3.47 0.15 -15.68
C ALA A 540 4.08 -1.26 -15.84
N GLY A 541 4.93 -1.45 -16.86
CA GLY A 541 5.57 -2.74 -17.13
C GLY A 541 4.64 -3.83 -17.68
N GLY A 542 3.39 -3.52 -18.01
CA GLY A 542 2.40 -4.44 -18.56
C GLY A 542 1.82 -3.99 -19.90
N ARG A 543 1.00 -4.86 -20.50
CA ARG A 543 0.30 -4.64 -21.78
C ARG A 543 -1.17 -5.04 -21.64
N TYR A 544 -2.07 -4.06 -21.58
CA TYR A 544 -3.47 -4.26 -21.23
C TYR A 544 -4.39 -4.04 -22.41
N SER A 545 -5.27 -5.01 -22.67
CA SER A 545 -6.31 -4.93 -23.71
C SER A 545 -7.67 -4.49 -23.14
N VAL A 546 -7.83 -4.59 -21.82
CA VAL A 546 -9.06 -4.17 -21.12
C VAL A 546 -8.68 -3.35 -19.91
N ILE A 547 -9.39 -2.25 -19.70
CA ILE A 547 -9.29 -1.43 -18.48
C ILE A 547 -10.66 -1.40 -17.81
N VAL A 548 -10.74 -1.84 -16.55
CA VAL A 548 -11.92 -1.70 -15.71
C VAL A 548 -11.80 -0.39 -14.95
N MET A 549 -12.83 0.46 -15.03
CA MET A 549 -12.92 1.75 -14.37
C MET A 549 -13.91 1.65 -13.20
N PRO A 550 -13.45 1.41 -11.96
CA PRO A 550 -14.34 1.14 -10.83
C PRO A 550 -14.87 2.43 -10.22
N GLU A 551 -16.14 2.75 -10.47
CA GLU A 551 -16.87 3.88 -9.85
C GLU A 551 -16.08 5.19 -9.82
N VAL A 552 -15.61 5.62 -10.99
CA VAL A 552 -14.81 6.83 -11.19
C VAL A 552 -15.72 8.00 -11.50
N ASP A 553 -15.68 9.05 -10.67
CA ASP A 553 -16.38 10.30 -10.90
C ASP A 553 -15.45 11.50 -11.11
N VAL A 554 -14.20 11.42 -10.64
CA VAL A 554 -13.13 12.37 -10.93
C VAL A 554 -12.06 11.66 -11.76
N LEU A 555 -11.75 12.23 -12.92
CA LEU A 555 -10.76 11.69 -13.85
C LEU A 555 -9.95 12.84 -14.46
N PRO A 556 -8.65 12.97 -14.16
CA PRO A 556 -7.80 14.01 -14.75
C PRO A 556 -7.88 14.03 -16.28
N LEU A 557 -8.00 15.21 -16.88
CA LEU A 557 -8.18 15.33 -18.32
C LEU A 557 -7.06 14.66 -19.14
N PRO A 558 -5.78 14.70 -18.74
CA PRO A 558 -4.73 13.97 -19.45
C PRO A 558 -4.94 12.46 -19.43
N VAL A 559 -5.43 11.90 -18.31
CA VAL A 559 -5.78 10.47 -18.17
C VAL A 559 -6.99 10.15 -19.06
N ALA A 560 -8.02 11.00 -19.03
CA ALA A 560 -9.21 10.84 -19.85
C ALA A 560 -8.87 10.80 -21.35
N ARG A 561 -8.00 11.70 -21.80
CA ARG A 561 -7.51 11.71 -23.20
C ARG A 561 -6.78 10.42 -23.58
N LYS A 562 -5.93 9.90 -22.69
CA LYS A 562 -5.21 8.65 -22.93
C LYS A 562 -6.15 7.45 -22.99
N LEU A 563 -7.19 7.42 -22.15
CA LEU A 563 -8.22 6.38 -22.19
C LEU A 563 -9.05 6.45 -23.49
N ALA A 564 -9.39 7.65 -23.94
CA ALA A 564 -10.08 7.82 -25.23
C ALA A 564 -9.19 7.40 -26.42
N GLU A 565 -7.88 7.70 -26.39
CA GLU A 565 -6.89 7.21 -27.36
C GLU A 565 -6.83 5.67 -27.34
N PHE A 566 -6.83 5.07 -26.16
CA PHE A 566 -6.81 3.60 -26.00
C PHE A 566 -8.08 2.96 -26.61
N GLU A 567 -9.25 3.51 -26.33
CA GLU A 567 -10.52 3.01 -26.89
C GLU A 567 -10.56 3.18 -28.42
N ALA A 568 -10.15 4.35 -28.94
CA ALA A 568 -10.05 4.60 -30.38
C ALA A 568 -9.04 3.68 -31.08
N GLY A 569 -7.99 3.27 -30.39
CA GLY A 569 -6.99 2.30 -30.84
C GLY A 569 -7.45 0.83 -30.82
N GLY A 570 -8.68 0.55 -30.41
CA GLY A 570 -9.26 -0.80 -30.32
C GLY A 570 -9.16 -1.43 -28.93
N GLY A 571 -8.68 -0.75 -27.93
CA GLY A 571 -8.73 -1.15 -26.55
C GLY A 571 -10.15 -1.11 -25.99
N ARG A 572 -10.40 -1.84 -24.89
CA ARG A 572 -11.73 -1.94 -24.30
C ARG A 572 -11.75 -1.34 -22.90
N ILE A 573 -12.69 -0.44 -22.66
CA ILE A 573 -12.95 0.12 -21.33
C ILE A 573 -14.27 -0.43 -20.79
N LEU A 574 -14.25 -0.90 -19.55
CA LEU A 574 -15.43 -1.36 -18.83
C LEU A 574 -15.72 -0.40 -17.68
N TRP A 575 -16.75 0.42 -17.82
CA TRP A 575 -17.17 1.37 -16.81
C TRP A 575 -18.07 0.70 -15.79
N MET A 576 -17.70 0.74 -14.51
CA MET A 576 -18.50 0.19 -13.40
C MET A 576 -19.25 1.30 -12.67
N ALA A 577 -20.55 1.16 -12.54
CA ALA A 577 -21.46 2.00 -11.78
C ALA A 577 -21.65 3.44 -12.30
N THR A 578 -20.57 4.17 -12.62
CA THR A 578 -20.64 5.58 -13.02
C THR A 578 -19.68 5.91 -14.18
N LEU A 579 -19.97 7.00 -14.88
CA LEU A 579 -19.04 7.65 -15.79
C LEU A 579 -18.42 8.88 -15.11
N PRO A 580 -17.20 9.29 -15.46
CA PRO A 580 -16.55 10.46 -14.88
C PRO A 580 -17.29 11.75 -15.27
N THR A 581 -17.40 12.67 -14.32
CA THR A 581 -18.09 13.94 -14.49
C THR A 581 -17.22 15.15 -14.19
N MET A 582 -16.05 14.94 -13.60
CA MET A 582 -15.12 15.97 -13.18
C MET A 582 -13.71 15.67 -13.68
N GLY A 583 -13.00 16.72 -14.11
CA GLY A 583 -11.55 16.74 -14.32
C GLY A 583 -10.80 17.26 -13.07
N ASP A 584 -9.52 17.63 -13.25
CA ASP A 584 -8.74 18.26 -12.19
C ASP A 584 -9.06 19.77 -12.04
N PHE A 585 -9.71 20.38 -13.04
CA PHE A 585 -10.13 21.79 -12.98
C PHE A 585 -11.56 21.94 -13.48
N PRO A 586 -12.31 22.95 -13.00
CA PRO A 586 -13.73 23.12 -13.34
C PRO A 586 -13.99 23.29 -14.85
N ASP A 587 -13.08 23.90 -15.58
CA ASP A 587 -13.15 24.10 -17.04
C ASP A 587 -12.93 22.78 -17.81
N GLU A 588 -12.35 21.77 -17.21
CA GLU A 588 -12.16 20.45 -17.80
C GLU A 588 -13.41 19.55 -17.72
N ASN A 589 -14.33 19.86 -16.79
CA ASN A 589 -15.49 19.02 -16.50
C ASN A 589 -16.36 18.75 -17.74
N ALA A 590 -16.56 19.75 -18.60
CA ALA A 590 -17.33 19.57 -19.83
C ALA A 590 -16.63 18.58 -20.78
N ALA A 591 -15.33 18.76 -21.00
CA ALA A 591 -14.55 17.90 -21.88
C ALA A 591 -14.52 16.45 -21.41
N VAL A 592 -14.36 16.21 -20.10
CA VAL A 592 -14.39 14.86 -19.51
C VAL A 592 -15.74 14.19 -19.72
N ARG A 593 -16.84 14.91 -19.44
CA ARG A 593 -18.21 14.37 -19.64
C ARG A 593 -18.50 14.05 -21.12
N GLU A 594 -18.14 14.93 -22.03
CA GLU A 594 -18.39 14.74 -23.45
C GLU A 594 -17.61 13.57 -24.03
N MET A 595 -16.37 13.38 -23.57
CA MET A 595 -15.47 12.33 -24.05
C MET A 595 -16.05 10.92 -23.84
N PHE A 596 -16.80 10.72 -22.76
CA PHE A 596 -17.38 9.42 -22.41
C PHE A 596 -18.93 9.41 -22.45
N ALA A 597 -19.55 10.46 -22.97
CA ALA A 597 -20.99 10.53 -23.10
C ALA A 597 -21.55 9.34 -23.90
N GLY A 598 -22.64 8.74 -23.41
CA GLY A 598 -23.30 7.62 -24.07
C GLY A 598 -22.61 6.27 -23.92
N ARG A 599 -21.49 6.17 -23.17
CA ARG A 599 -20.91 4.88 -22.83
C ARG A 599 -21.80 4.11 -21.85
N SER A 600 -21.90 2.79 -22.03
CA SER A 600 -22.65 1.93 -21.14
C SER A 600 -21.84 1.69 -19.84
N VAL A 601 -22.55 1.68 -18.71
CA VAL A 601 -21.99 1.26 -17.42
C VAL A 601 -22.54 -0.12 -17.05
N VAL A 602 -21.75 -0.91 -16.35
CA VAL A 602 -22.15 -2.21 -15.80
C VAL A 602 -22.35 -2.09 -14.29
N ALA A 603 -23.27 -2.88 -13.75
CA ALA A 603 -23.40 -3.00 -12.31
C ALA A 603 -22.16 -3.73 -11.73
N PRO A 604 -21.79 -3.50 -10.46
CA PRO A 604 -20.63 -4.17 -9.85
C PRO A 604 -20.66 -5.70 -9.97
N GLY A 605 -21.84 -6.32 -9.84
CA GLY A 605 -22.02 -7.77 -10.00
C GLY A 605 -21.92 -8.29 -11.44
N ASP A 606 -22.00 -7.43 -12.44
CA ASP A 606 -21.97 -7.79 -13.86
C ASP A 606 -20.59 -7.63 -14.52
N VAL A 607 -19.58 -7.21 -13.75
CA VAL A 607 -18.21 -6.99 -14.25
C VAL A 607 -17.64 -8.28 -14.87
N ILE A 608 -17.79 -9.42 -14.19
CA ILE A 608 -17.27 -10.72 -14.66
C ILE A 608 -17.97 -11.18 -15.94
N PRO A 609 -19.32 -11.24 -16.02
CA PRO A 609 -20.00 -11.55 -17.27
C PRO A 609 -19.63 -10.60 -18.42
N ALA A 610 -19.51 -9.31 -18.11
CA ALA A 610 -19.16 -8.29 -19.10
C ALA A 610 -17.71 -8.44 -19.61
N LEU A 611 -16.76 -8.84 -18.78
CA LEU A 611 -15.39 -9.12 -19.20
C LEU A 611 -15.33 -10.29 -20.18
N GLY A 612 -16.11 -11.35 -19.93
CA GLY A 612 -16.05 -12.57 -20.69
C GLY A 612 -14.71 -13.30 -20.54
N LYS A 613 -14.37 -14.14 -21.52
CA LYS A 613 -13.08 -14.85 -21.49
C LYS A 613 -11.94 -13.91 -21.90
N VAL A 614 -11.08 -13.58 -20.95
CA VAL A 614 -9.86 -12.80 -21.15
C VAL A 614 -8.68 -13.73 -20.90
N ALA A 615 -7.84 -13.92 -21.89
CA ALA A 615 -6.62 -14.71 -21.76
C ALA A 615 -5.41 -13.89 -22.20
N PRO A 616 -4.29 -13.91 -21.45
CA PRO A 616 -3.07 -13.25 -21.89
C PRO A 616 -2.54 -13.89 -23.17
N PRO A 617 -2.09 -13.09 -24.14
CA PRO A 617 -1.59 -13.59 -25.41
C PRO A 617 -0.30 -14.40 -25.22
N GLY A 618 -0.12 -15.39 -26.08
CA GLY A 618 1.12 -16.17 -26.17
C GLY A 618 1.26 -17.29 -25.14
N PHE A 619 0.35 -17.47 -24.19
CA PHE A 619 0.34 -18.66 -23.33
C PHE A 619 -0.22 -19.85 -24.11
N ALA A 620 0.59 -20.89 -24.22
CA ALA A 620 0.18 -22.13 -24.85
C ALA A 620 -0.60 -23.05 -23.88
N VAL A 621 -0.45 -22.85 -22.57
CA VAL A 621 -1.17 -23.57 -21.52
C VAL A 621 -2.42 -22.80 -21.09
N ALA A 622 -3.57 -23.45 -21.17
CA ALA A 622 -4.83 -22.98 -20.59
C ALA A 622 -5.31 -23.99 -19.54
N VAL A 623 -6.02 -23.50 -18.53
CA VAL A 623 -6.68 -24.31 -17.51
C VAL A 623 -8.17 -24.07 -17.64
N ASP A 624 -8.92 -25.17 -17.80
CA ASP A 624 -10.37 -25.12 -17.90
C ASP A 624 -11.01 -25.43 -16.55
N ASP A 625 -12.19 -24.86 -16.32
CA ASP A 625 -13.11 -25.20 -15.23
C ASP A 625 -12.40 -25.29 -13.86
N LEU A 626 -11.85 -24.15 -13.39
CA LEU A 626 -11.28 -24.06 -12.04
C LEU A 626 -12.32 -24.53 -11.02
N GLN A 627 -11.95 -25.52 -10.22
CA GLN A 627 -12.81 -26.00 -9.13
C GLN A 627 -12.92 -24.91 -8.04
N PRO A 628 -14.03 -24.85 -7.29
CA PRO A 628 -14.14 -23.94 -6.17
C PRO A 628 -12.95 -24.09 -5.20
N GLY A 629 -12.35 -22.98 -4.81
CA GLY A 629 -11.15 -22.95 -3.97
C GLY A 629 -9.83 -23.10 -4.72
N VAL A 630 -9.86 -23.27 -6.06
CA VAL A 630 -8.66 -23.22 -6.88
C VAL A 630 -8.56 -21.86 -7.56
N PHE A 631 -7.41 -21.22 -7.39
CA PHE A 631 -7.10 -19.90 -7.95
C PHE A 631 -5.97 -20.01 -8.96
N MET A 632 -5.94 -19.07 -9.91
CA MET A 632 -4.93 -19.05 -10.97
C MET A 632 -4.42 -17.64 -11.23
N ALA A 633 -3.11 -17.52 -11.42
CA ALA A 633 -2.47 -16.32 -11.96
C ALA A 633 -1.44 -16.71 -13.04
N LYS A 634 -1.09 -15.76 -13.88
CA LYS A 634 -0.11 -15.96 -14.95
C LYS A 634 1.02 -14.96 -14.85
N PHE A 635 2.25 -15.48 -14.97
CA PHE A 635 3.47 -14.69 -14.87
C PHE A 635 4.39 -14.94 -16.06
N VAL A 636 5.28 -13.99 -16.31
CA VAL A 636 6.41 -14.15 -17.23
C VAL A 636 7.69 -13.89 -16.46
N ARG A 637 8.67 -14.79 -16.59
CA ARG A 637 10.01 -14.61 -16.04
C ARG A 637 11.05 -15.11 -17.04
N ASP A 638 12.04 -14.29 -17.35
CA ASP A 638 13.13 -14.65 -18.28
C ASP A 638 12.62 -15.24 -19.60
N GLY A 639 11.54 -14.64 -20.15
CA GLY A 639 10.87 -15.09 -21.37
C GLY A 639 10.01 -16.37 -21.23
N ARG A 640 10.02 -17.04 -20.08
CA ARG A 640 9.17 -18.21 -19.82
C ARG A 640 7.83 -17.82 -19.25
N ARG A 641 6.80 -18.53 -19.69
CA ARG A 641 5.42 -18.36 -19.26
C ARG A 641 5.11 -19.33 -18.14
N ILE A 642 4.56 -18.81 -17.04
CA ILE A 642 4.27 -19.55 -15.82
C ILE A 642 2.78 -19.45 -15.56
N THR A 643 2.07 -20.58 -15.54
CA THR A 643 0.70 -20.66 -15.03
C THR A 643 0.77 -21.18 -13.59
N PHE A 644 0.38 -20.34 -12.64
CA PHE A 644 0.44 -20.63 -11.21
C PHE A 644 -0.95 -20.98 -10.70
N LEU A 645 -1.08 -22.16 -10.08
CA LEU A 645 -2.31 -22.69 -9.50
C LEU A 645 -2.16 -22.78 -7.98
N VAL A 646 -3.18 -22.36 -7.25
CA VAL A 646 -3.24 -22.46 -5.77
C VAL A 646 -4.54 -23.14 -5.39
N ASN A 647 -4.46 -24.20 -4.59
CA ASN A 647 -5.60 -24.85 -3.95
C ASN A 647 -5.72 -24.35 -2.50
N ASP A 648 -6.70 -23.50 -2.23
CA ASP A 648 -7.04 -22.96 -0.90
C ASP A 648 -7.89 -23.96 -0.07
N GLY A 649 -8.39 -25.01 -0.73
CA GLY A 649 -9.27 -26.03 -0.15
C GLY A 649 -8.56 -27.06 0.73
N LEU A 650 -9.37 -27.88 1.39
CA LEU A 650 -8.93 -29.00 2.27
C LEU A 650 -8.85 -30.33 1.55
N GLU A 651 -9.34 -30.41 0.32
CA GLU A 651 -9.34 -31.60 -0.50
C GLU A 651 -8.46 -31.40 -1.74
N PRO A 652 -7.88 -32.47 -2.28
CA PRO A 652 -7.17 -32.40 -3.55
C PRO A 652 -8.09 -31.91 -4.66
N ALA A 653 -7.61 -30.97 -5.47
CA ALA A 653 -8.34 -30.42 -6.59
C ALA A 653 -7.75 -30.89 -7.92
N ARG A 654 -8.60 -31.05 -8.94
CA ARG A 654 -8.18 -31.42 -10.30
C ARG A 654 -8.16 -30.18 -11.18
N ALA A 655 -7.08 -29.98 -11.91
CA ALA A 655 -6.95 -28.94 -12.93
C ALA A 655 -6.82 -29.61 -14.31
N THR A 656 -7.80 -29.37 -15.17
CA THR A 656 -7.73 -29.82 -16.58
C THR A 656 -6.90 -28.82 -17.36
N VAL A 657 -5.75 -29.25 -17.84
CA VAL A 657 -4.79 -28.46 -18.62
C VAL A 657 -4.93 -28.81 -20.09
N ARG A 658 -5.05 -27.82 -20.95
CA ARG A 658 -5.10 -27.98 -22.41
C ARG A 658 -4.12 -27.03 -23.09
N THR A 659 -3.82 -27.33 -24.36
CA THR A 659 -3.06 -26.46 -25.23
C THR A 659 -3.97 -25.51 -26.01
N THR A 660 -3.54 -24.24 -26.14
CA THR A 660 -4.17 -23.26 -27.04
C THR A 660 -3.61 -23.34 -28.46
N ALA A 661 -2.49 -24.08 -28.67
CA ALA A 661 -1.76 -24.17 -29.94
C ALA A 661 -2.26 -25.27 -30.87
N GLY A 662 -3.26 -26.06 -30.46
CA GLY A 662 -3.84 -27.16 -31.29
C GLY A 662 -3.03 -28.46 -31.29
N GLU A 663 -1.73 -28.42 -31.03
CA GLU A 663 -0.85 -29.59 -30.91
C GLU A 663 -0.45 -29.80 -29.45
N GLY A 664 -0.14 -31.05 -29.07
CA GLY A 664 0.36 -31.34 -27.72
C GLY A 664 1.71 -30.68 -27.47
N LEU A 665 1.91 -30.19 -26.28
CA LEU A 665 3.19 -29.61 -25.83
C LEU A 665 3.66 -30.27 -24.53
N THR A 666 4.96 -30.16 -24.25
CA THR A 666 5.53 -30.56 -22.97
C THR A 666 5.78 -29.29 -22.13
N ALA A 667 5.26 -29.29 -20.91
CA ALA A 667 5.54 -28.24 -19.90
C ALA A 667 6.25 -28.88 -18.70
N ASP A 668 6.91 -28.06 -17.89
CA ASP A 668 7.49 -28.50 -16.62
C ASP A 668 6.56 -28.09 -15.47
N VAL A 669 6.15 -29.06 -14.65
CA VAL A 669 5.40 -28.82 -13.43
C VAL A 669 6.37 -28.77 -12.26
N PHE A 670 6.43 -27.61 -11.62
CA PHE A 670 7.14 -27.36 -10.38
C PHE A 670 6.17 -27.56 -9.23
N ASP A 671 6.43 -28.54 -8.38
CA ASP A 671 5.65 -28.83 -7.17
C ASP A 671 6.42 -28.36 -5.94
N PRO A 672 6.04 -27.22 -5.33
CA PRO A 672 6.75 -26.69 -4.16
C PRO A 672 6.62 -27.58 -2.93
N LEU A 673 5.53 -28.37 -2.80
CA LEU A 673 5.31 -29.26 -1.69
C LEU A 673 6.24 -30.47 -1.77
N ALA A 674 6.28 -31.14 -2.92
CA ALA A 674 7.15 -32.28 -3.14
C ALA A 674 8.62 -31.88 -3.43
N GLY A 675 8.87 -30.64 -3.83
CA GLY A 675 10.22 -30.18 -4.24
C GLY A 675 10.68 -30.76 -5.56
N THR A 676 9.77 -31.14 -6.44
CA THR A 676 10.07 -31.83 -7.70
C THR A 676 9.72 -30.96 -8.92
N VAL A 677 10.48 -31.19 -10.00
CA VAL A 677 10.18 -30.65 -11.34
C VAL A 677 9.94 -31.83 -12.26
N THR A 678 8.72 -31.93 -12.78
CA THR A 678 8.30 -33.10 -13.60
C THR A 678 7.81 -32.62 -14.97
N PRO A 679 8.34 -33.16 -16.08
CA PRO A 679 7.78 -32.90 -17.40
C PRO A 679 6.40 -33.56 -17.55
N VAL A 680 5.43 -32.79 -18.06
CA VAL A 680 4.08 -33.26 -18.29
C VAL A 680 3.65 -32.99 -19.73
N GLN A 681 2.83 -33.87 -20.25
CA GLN A 681 2.18 -33.66 -21.55
C GLN A 681 0.92 -32.80 -21.36
N VAL A 682 0.72 -31.83 -22.24
CA VAL A 682 -0.47 -31.00 -22.32
C VAL A 682 -1.14 -31.34 -23.70
N PRO A 683 -2.41 -31.76 -23.75
CA PRO A 683 -3.43 -31.76 -22.67
C PRO A 683 -3.24 -32.85 -21.60
N GLY A 684 -3.75 -32.62 -20.42
CA GLY A 684 -3.67 -33.51 -19.28
C GLY A 684 -4.48 -33.08 -18.06
N ILE A 685 -4.44 -33.85 -17.01
CA ILE A 685 -5.06 -33.53 -15.72
C ILE A 685 -3.97 -33.53 -14.67
N LEU A 686 -3.92 -32.45 -13.88
CA LEU A 686 -3.03 -32.30 -12.74
C LEU A 686 -3.84 -32.35 -11.43
N SER A 687 -3.25 -32.94 -10.39
CA SER A 687 -3.77 -32.85 -9.01
C SER A 687 -3.04 -31.74 -8.28
N VAL A 688 -3.77 -30.85 -7.65
CA VAL A 688 -3.23 -29.82 -6.76
C VAL A 688 -3.60 -30.21 -5.33
N GLU A 689 -2.60 -30.55 -4.53
CA GLU A 689 -2.82 -30.99 -3.16
C GLU A 689 -3.49 -29.92 -2.29
N PRO A 690 -4.15 -30.31 -1.18
CA PRO A 690 -4.79 -29.36 -0.27
C PRO A 690 -3.81 -28.32 0.27
N CYS A 691 -4.22 -27.05 0.36
CA CYS A 691 -3.39 -25.97 0.92
C CYS A 691 -1.99 -25.93 0.25
N SER A 692 -1.95 -26.10 -1.05
CA SER A 692 -0.72 -26.19 -1.83
C SER A 692 -0.85 -25.50 -3.19
N SER A 693 0.20 -25.56 -3.97
CA SER A 693 0.26 -24.90 -5.27
C SER A 693 1.10 -25.68 -6.28
N LEU A 694 0.89 -25.40 -7.55
CA LEU A 694 1.70 -25.87 -8.67
C LEU A 694 2.05 -24.71 -9.59
N LEU A 695 3.25 -24.75 -10.18
CA LEU A 695 3.64 -23.82 -11.24
C LEU A 695 3.91 -24.62 -12.51
N ILE A 696 3.15 -24.33 -13.56
CA ILE A 696 3.28 -24.95 -14.89
C ILE A 696 4.11 -23.99 -15.74
N VAL A 697 5.30 -24.39 -16.11
CA VAL A 697 6.27 -23.59 -16.86
C VAL A 697 6.34 -24.11 -18.30
N GLU A 698 6.01 -23.25 -19.25
CA GLU A 698 6.10 -23.58 -20.67
C GLU A 698 7.58 -23.67 -21.10
N ARG A 699 7.92 -24.72 -21.87
CA ARG A 699 9.28 -24.92 -22.36
C ARG A 699 9.62 -24.01 -23.55
#